data_893f8217fe18d565a88a0e0fa55573ea
#
_entry.id   893f8217fe18d565a88a0e0fa55573ea
#
_cell.length_a   1.000
_cell.length_b   1.000
_cell.length_c   1.000
_cell.angle_alpha   90.00
_cell.angle_beta   90.00
_cell.angle_gamma   90.00
#
_symmetry.space_group_name_H-M   'P 1'
#
loop_
_entity.id
_entity.type
_entity.pdbx_description
1 polymer ?
#
loop_
_entity_poly.entity_id
_entity_poly.type
_entity_poly.pdbx_seq_one_letter_code
_entity_poly.pdbx_strand_id
1 'polypeptide(L)'
;MGRYKQIEDIVKLMNDPERIRNTSIIAHVDHGKTTLSDSLLAAAGIISMETAGQRLFLDSWELEQKRQMTVFPSNISLIHTYKGKEYLINLIDTPGHIDFSGAVTRSLRAVDGALVVVDAVEGPMTQTETVLMQALHERVKPILFINKVDRLIKELRLTPEAIQSRFAKIILRINSLIEKYAPPEHKKDWQVKVENGTVAFGSALHKWGFTLPYMRAKGITFKDVIDAYMGEPEEVARKVDALSKKIPLYEPILDMFCEHLPNPLEAQPYRQTQIWPGDPKSSIGVSMAKVDPNGPLLMCVTSIEVDPHSGVVAIGRVFSGTVERGKVVQLVTSRQRGTIQQVYMSMAADRVIVERIPAGNIAALSGLPPLQVGETIADDGVDTPPFESLKYVSDPVVTVAIEPEDVRDLPLFDKVIHKLTLEDPNLHFTINKETGEYLLSGMGELHLEVTAYRMQEAGLKVKMSKPIVIYRETISRNYKGPPVMGKSPNKHNRLWVTIEKLPEEVIEAIRTGKISEMQKRDERQKVLMREFGWSAEDARNVIAIEGTNILVNRIKGRQFVEEVIEHIKAGFRDAVNSCVLTREPAYGLKVNLEDILIHEDPVHRGPAQIMPMTWRPIWGCFLLCEPKLLEPILSFECKVPSDFVSQVIAIVQKRRGKLLDMVSEEDMMIVKAEIPVAESFGLADELRSSTQGRAFWATQFSRWAPVPDSMQMDIIRQIRERKGLSPTPPKAEEFYDVE
;
A
#
# COMPACT_ATOMS: atom_id res chain seq x y z
N MET A 1 -29.46 -18.38 -19.11
CA MET A 1 -30.34 -17.19 -19.25
C MET A 1 -30.16 -16.17 -18.10
N GLY A 2 -29.94 -16.58 -16.84
CA GLY A 2 -29.77 -15.64 -15.71
C GLY A 2 -28.61 -14.69 -15.82
N ARG A 3 -27.41 -15.18 -16.18
CA ARG A 3 -26.15 -14.37 -16.20
C ARG A 3 -26.20 -13.25 -17.25
N TYR A 4 -26.73 -13.49 -18.44
CA TYR A 4 -26.84 -12.44 -19.48
C TYR A 4 -27.82 -11.32 -19.10
N LYS A 5 -28.95 -11.65 -18.48
CA LYS A 5 -29.91 -10.65 -17.99
C LYS A 5 -29.28 -9.78 -16.90
N GLN A 6 -28.49 -10.36 -16.00
CA GLN A 6 -27.78 -9.65 -14.95
C GLN A 6 -26.78 -8.65 -15.52
N ILE A 7 -26.05 -9.00 -16.59
CA ILE A 7 -25.10 -8.10 -17.27
C ILE A 7 -25.83 -6.90 -17.87
N GLU A 8 -26.97 -7.10 -18.55
CA GLU A 8 -27.77 -5.98 -19.10
C GLU A 8 -28.28 -5.02 -18.02
N ASP A 9 -28.70 -5.56 -16.88
CA ASP A 9 -29.18 -4.76 -15.76
C ASP A 9 -28.02 -3.98 -15.08
N ILE A 10 -26.84 -4.57 -14.96
CA ILE A 10 -25.62 -3.88 -14.49
C ILE A 10 -25.27 -2.70 -15.43
N VAL A 11 -25.23 -2.93 -16.74
CA VAL A 11 -24.92 -1.89 -17.74
C VAL A 11 -25.93 -0.73 -17.68
N LYS A 12 -27.19 -0.99 -17.40
CA LYS A 12 -28.18 0.08 -17.17
C LYS A 12 -27.88 0.87 -15.90
N LEU A 13 -27.60 0.19 -14.79
CA LEU A 13 -27.31 0.81 -13.49
C LEU A 13 -26.00 1.62 -13.48
N MET A 14 -25.04 1.26 -14.31
CA MET A 14 -23.79 2.02 -14.48
C MET A 14 -24.01 3.49 -14.89
N ASN A 15 -25.16 3.81 -15.51
CA ASN A 15 -25.49 5.17 -15.94
C ASN A 15 -26.20 5.99 -14.83
N ASP A 16 -26.45 5.41 -13.66
CA ASP A 16 -27.11 6.09 -12.55
C ASP A 16 -26.15 6.16 -11.33
N PRO A 17 -25.33 7.22 -11.22
CA PRO A 17 -24.32 7.31 -10.18
C PRO A 17 -24.89 7.38 -8.76
N GLU A 18 -26.16 7.73 -8.56
CA GLU A 18 -26.80 7.70 -7.24
C GLU A 18 -26.97 6.25 -6.72
N ARG A 19 -27.07 5.30 -7.64
CA ARG A 19 -27.28 3.87 -7.33
C ARG A 19 -25.98 3.05 -7.35
N ILE A 20 -24.83 3.67 -7.59
CA ILE A 20 -23.55 2.98 -7.55
C ILE A 20 -22.97 3.03 -6.14
N ARG A 21 -22.39 1.92 -5.71
CA ARG A 21 -21.58 1.81 -4.49
C ARG A 21 -20.25 1.15 -4.84
N ASN A 22 -19.17 1.91 -4.74
CA ASN A 22 -17.81 1.36 -4.90
C ASN A 22 -17.26 1.11 -3.51
N THR A 23 -17.03 -0.14 -3.17
CA THR A 23 -16.64 -0.55 -1.82
C THR A 23 -15.55 -1.59 -1.84
N SER A 24 -14.75 -1.62 -0.78
CA SER A 24 -13.77 -2.68 -0.52
C SER A 24 -14.02 -3.34 0.81
N ILE A 25 -13.56 -4.59 0.94
CA ILE A 25 -13.51 -5.29 2.23
C ILE A 25 -12.07 -5.26 2.71
N ILE A 26 -11.85 -4.71 3.88
CA ILE A 26 -10.56 -4.57 4.53
C ILE A 26 -10.54 -5.26 5.89
N ALA A 27 -9.52 -6.05 6.17
CA ALA A 27 -9.41 -6.82 7.39
C ALA A 27 -7.96 -7.22 7.69
N HIS A 28 -7.70 -7.62 8.93
CA HIS A 28 -6.53 -8.40 9.27
C HIS A 28 -6.61 -9.81 8.65
N VAL A 29 -5.47 -10.50 8.55
CA VAL A 29 -5.40 -11.93 8.17
C VAL A 29 -6.29 -12.73 9.11
N ASP A 30 -6.95 -13.77 8.59
CA ASP A 30 -7.82 -14.69 9.32
C ASP A 30 -9.07 -14.07 9.98
N HIS A 31 -9.38 -12.79 9.83
CA HIS A 31 -10.63 -12.19 10.33
C HIS A 31 -11.88 -12.63 9.55
N GLY A 32 -11.74 -13.47 8.51
CA GLY A 32 -12.84 -14.08 7.76
C GLY A 32 -13.35 -13.23 6.59
N LYS A 33 -12.48 -12.40 6.03
CA LYS A 33 -12.77 -11.54 4.87
C LYS A 33 -13.27 -12.34 3.67
N THR A 34 -12.49 -13.31 3.18
CA THR A 34 -12.81 -14.10 1.99
C THR A 34 -14.08 -14.95 2.19
N THR A 35 -14.29 -15.52 3.39
CA THR A 35 -15.52 -16.24 3.73
C THR A 35 -16.75 -15.32 3.66
N LEU A 36 -16.60 -14.07 4.08
CA LEU A 36 -17.65 -13.05 3.95
C LEU A 36 -17.91 -12.73 2.48
N SER A 37 -16.86 -12.45 1.70
CA SER A 37 -16.95 -12.13 0.27
C SER A 37 -17.67 -13.23 -0.49
N ASP A 38 -17.34 -14.51 -0.26
CA ASP A 38 -18.04 -15.66 -0.85
C ASP A 38 -19.54 -15.69 -0.52
N SER A 39 -19.88 -15.34 0.73
CA SER A 39 -21.31 -15.27 1.13
C SER A 39 -22.07 -14.18 0.38
N LEU A 40 -21.43 -13.04 0.09
CA LEU A 40 -22.02 -11.96 -0.71
C LEU A 40 -22.19 -12.36 -2.17
N LEU A 41 -21.22 -13.09 -2.74
CA LEU A 41 -21.28 -13.61 -4.12
C LEU A 41 -22.37 -14.65 -4.33
N ALA A 42 -22.56 -15.52 -3.35
CA ALA A 42 -23.63 -16.51 -3.38
C ALA A 42 -25.01 -15.84 -3.40
N ALA A 43 -25.17 -14.77 -2.61
CA ALA A 43 -26.42 -13.99 -2.60
C ALA A 43 -26.70 -13.31 -3.94
N ALA A 44 -25.65 -12.85 -4.63
CA ALA A 44 -25.78 -12.27 -5.96
C ALA A 44 -26.04 -13.32 -7.07
N GLY A 45 -26.11 -14.61 -6.72
CA GLY A 45 -26.34 -15.70 -7.67
C GLY A 45 -25.17 -16.01 -8.59
N ILE A 46 -23.97 -15.54 -8.23
CA ILE A 46 -22.74 -15.74 -9.00
C ILE A 46 -22.16 -17.13 -8.70
N ILE A 47 -22.28 -17.56 -7.44
CA ILE A 47 -21.93 -18.91 -6.98
C ILE A 47 -23.13 -19.56 -6.29
N SER A 48 -23.10 -20.90 -6.12
CA SER A 48 -24.18 -21.57 -5.38
C SER A 48 -24.05 -21.31 -3.88
N MET A 49 -25.19 -21.18 -3.17
CA MET A 49 -25.23 -21.02 -1.72
C MET A 49 -24.57 -22.21 -0.97
N GLU A 50 -24.59 -23.40 -1.56
CA GLU A 50 -23.99 -24.60 -0.98
C GLU A 50 -22.46 -24.57 -1.01
N THR A 51 -21.88 -23.98 -2.06
CA THR A 51 -20.41 -23.91 -2.25
C THR A 51 -19.77 -22.67 -1.60
N ALA A 52 -20.56 -21.67 -1.22
CA ALA A 52 -20.08 -20.47 -0.57
C ALA A 52 -19.34 -20.77 0.73
N GLY A 53 -18.10 -20.26 0.85
CA GLY A 53 -17.22 -20.48 2.00
C GLY A 53 -16.51 -21.84 2.04
N GLN A 54 -16.77 -22.73 1.05
CA GLN A 54 -16.06 -24.01 0.93
C GLN A 54 -14.93 -23.98 -0.09
N ARG A 55 -15.04 -23.18 -1.14
CA ARG A 55 -14.07 -23.10 -2.25
C ARG A 55 -13.39 -21.76 -2.40
N LEU A 56 -13.67 -20.77 -1.53
CA LEU A 56 -13.06 -19.43 -1.60
C LEU A 56 -12.99 -18.93 -3.05
N PHE A 57 -14.17 -18.62 -3.63
CA PHE A 57 -14.32 -18.38 -5.06
C PHE A 57 -13.53 -17.17 -5.57
N LEU A 58 -13.33 -16.15 -4.72
CA LEU A 58 -12.51 -14.99 -5.06
C LEU A 58 -11.03 -15.31 -4.97
N ASP A 59 -10.61 -16.24 -4.12
CA ASP A 59 -9.27 -16.79 -4.11
C ASP A 59 -9.16 -17.81 -5.25
N SER A 60 -9.16 -17.33 -6.50
CA SER A 60 -9.19 -18.16 -7.71
C SER A 60 -7.88 -18.88 -7.96
N TRP A 61 -6.83 -18.47 -7.28
CA TRP A 61 -5.48 -19.01 -7.45
C TRP A 61 -5.22 -20.18 -6.48
N GLU A 62 -4.61 -21.25 -7.00
CA GLU A 62 -4.40 -22.49 -6.23
C GLU A 62 -3.59 -22.29 -4.94
N LEU A 63 -2.63 -21.35 -4.94
CA LEU A 63 -1.83 -21.04 -3.77
C LEU A 63 -2.66 -20.31 -2.70
N GLU A 64 -3.54 -19.40 -3.10
CA GLU A 64 -4.47 -18.71 -2.17
C GLU A 64 -5.34 -19.74 -1.46
N GLN A 65 -5.90 -20.69 -2.22
CA GLN A 65 -6.72 -21.77 -1.65
C GLN A 65 -5.93 -22.70 -0.74
N LYS A 66 -4.70 -23.07 -1.12
CA LYS A 66 -3.83 -23.92 -0.27
C LYS A 66 -3.40 -23.23 1.02
N ARG A 67 -3.12 -21.92 0.95
CA ARG A 67 -2.69 -21.12 2.11
C ARG A 67 -3.87 -20.49 2.85
N GLN A 68 -5.09 -20.56 2.33
CA GLN A 68 -6.30 -19.93 2.85
C GLN A 68 -6.13 -18.41 3.05
N MET A 69 -5.48 -17.75 2.09
CA MET A 69 -5.10 -16.34 2.21
C MET A 69 -5.21 -15.64 0.86
N THR A 70 -5.94 -14.54 0.80
CA THR A 70 -6.05 -13.69 -0.40
C THR A 70 -4.72 -12.94 -0.62
N VAL A 71 -4.19 -13.02 -1.83
CA VAL A 71 -2.96 -12.37 -2.28
C VAL A 71 -3.28 -11.20 -3.24
N PHE A 72 -4.21 -11.41 -4.16
CA PHE A 72 -4.58 -10.43 -5.17
C PHE A 72 -5.95 -9.82 -4.90
N PRO A 73 -6.12 -8.51 -5.19
CA PRO A 73 -7.46 -7.91 -5.16
C PRO A 73 -8.34 -8.53 -6.25
N SER A 74 -9.56 -8.87 -5.90
CA SER A 74 -10.57 -9.34 -6.84
C SER A 74 -11.69 -8.33 -6.97
N ASN A 75 -12.04 -7.95 -8.20
CA ASN A 75 -13.06 -6.96 -8.50
C ASN A 75 -14.34 -7.67 -8.98
N ILE A 76 -15.49 -7.28 -8.43
CA ILE A 76 -16.77 -7.83 -8.86
C ILE A 76 -17.85 -6.76 -8.81
N SER A 77 -18.75 -6.81 -9.83
CA SER A 77 -19.97 -5.99 -9.88
C SER A 77 -21.18 -6.87 -9.62
N LEU A 78 -22.01 -6.49 -8.66
CA LEU A 78 -23.22 -7.21 -8.27
C LEU A 78 -24.40 -6.25 -8.09
N ILE A 79 -25.63 -6.78 -8.21
CA ILE A 79 -26.86 -6.02 -8.00
C ILE A 79 -27.51 -6.45 -6.70
N HIS A 80 -27.94 -5.47 -5.91
CA HIS A 80 -28.74 -5.68 -4.71
C HIS A 80 -29.96 -4.79 -4.69
N THR A 81 -31.11 -5.35 -4.25
CA THR A 81 -32.36 -4.59 -4.12
C THR A 81 -32.54 -4.14 -2.68
N TYR A 82 -32.52 -2.84 -2.44
CA TYR A 82 -32.74 -2.23 -1.14
C TYR A 82 -33.92 -1.25 -1.17
N LYS A 83 -34.87 -1.41 -0.29
CA LYS A 83 -36.10 -0.58 -0.20
C LYS A 83 -36.81 -0.41 -1.56
N GLY A 84 -36.85 -1.49 -2.36
CA GLY A 84 -37.51 -1.51 -3.66
C GLY A 84 -36.75 -0.84 -4.81
N LYS A 85 -35.49 -0.42 -4.58
CA LYS A 85 -34.59 0.11 -5.60
C LYS A 85 -33.41 -0.82 -5.81
N GLU A 86 -32.99 -1.00 -7.05
CA GLU A 86 -31.77 -1.75 -7.38
C GLU A 86 -30.54 -0.87 -7.30
N TYR A 87 -29.47 -1.40 -6.74
CA TYR A 87 -28.17 -0.75 -6.60
C TYR A 87 -27.09 -1.62 -7.28
N LEU A 88 -26.16 -0.95 -7.92
CA LEU A 88 -24.93 -1.55 -8.43
C LEU A 88 -23.85 -1.43 -7.37
N ILE A 89 -23.32 -2.54 -6.91
CA ILE A 89 -22.23 -2.59 -5.94
C ILE A 89 -20.99 -3.12 -6.66
N ASN A 90 -19.98 -2.26 -6.82
CA ASN A 90 -18.64 -2.64 -7.27
C ASN A 90 -17.82 -2.96 -6.02
N LEU A 91 -17.60 -4.24 -5.79
CA LEU A 91 -16.89 -4.75 -4.61
C LEU A 91 -15.46 -5.12 -4.98
N ILE A 92 -14.49 -4.65 -4.19
CA ILE A 92 -13.09 -5.07 -4.27
C ILE A 92 -12.75 -5.85 -3.01
N ASP A 93 -12.47 -7.14 -3.14
CA ASP A 93 -11.84 -7.91 -2.08
C ASP A 93 -10.34 -7.64 -2.05
N THR A 94 -9.77 -7.40 -0.89
CA THR A 94 -8.37 -6.99 -0.73
C THR A 94 -7.57 -8.00 0.07
N PRO A 95 -6.24 -8.14 -0.15
CA PRO A 95 -5.41 -8.97 0.70
C PRO A 95 -5.40 -8.49 2.15
N GLY A 96 -5.25 -9.43 3.10
CA GLY A 96 -5.17 -9.12 4.53
C GLY A 96 -3.74 -9.04 5.05
N HIS A 97 -2.75 -9.61 4.35
CA HIS A 97 -1.37 -9.68 4.81
C HIS A 97 -0.60 -8.39 4.51
N ILE A 98 0.27 -7.99 5.44
CA ILE A 98 1.06 -6.74 5.33
C ILE A 98 1.95 -6.71 4.09
N ASP A 99 2.50 -7.84 3.67
CA ASP A 99 3.36 -7.95 2.49
C ASP A 99 2.63 -7.55 1.20
N PHE A 100 1.29 -7.56 1.22
CA PHE A 100 0.42 -7.15 0.11
C PHE A 100 -0.32 -5.83 0.37
N SER A 101 0.12 -5.04 1.36
CA SER A 101 -0.49 -3.75 1.73
C SER A 101 -0.53 -2.74 0.57
N GLY A 102 0.39 -2.84 -0.38
CA GLY A 102 0.37 -2.04 -1.61
C GLY A 102 -0.87 -2.29 -2.46
N ALA A 103 -1.33 -3.54 -2.54
CA ALA A 103 -2.57 -3.87 -3.24
C ALA A 103 -3.80 -3.28 -2.54
N VAL A 104 -3.81 -3.24 -1.20
CA VAL A 104 -4.86 -2.57 -0.42
C VAL A 104 -4.90 -1.07 -0.72
N THR A 105 -3.75 -0.40 -0.69
CA THR A 105 -3.65 1.04 -1.00
C THR A 105 -4.21 1.37 -2.39
N ARG A 106 -3.88 0.54 -3.39
CA ARG A 106 -4.38 0.69 -4.76
C ARG A 106 -5.89 0.53 -4.84
N SER A 107 -6.43 -0.48 -4.16
CA SER A 107 -7.87 -0.76 -4.11
C SER A 107 -8.64 0.40 -3.46
N LEU A 108 -8.12 0.99 -2.38
CA LEU A 108 -8.73 2.11 -1.69
C LEU A 108 -8.82 3.37 -2.56
N ARG A 109 -7.90 3.57 -3.53
CA ARG A 109 -7.98 4.65 -4.50
C ARG A 109 -9.21 4.52 -5.40
N ALA A 110 -9.65 3.31 -5.72
CA ALA A 110 -10.77 3.05 -6.61
C ALA A 110 -12.15 3.16 -5.96
N VAL A 111 -12.25 2.99 -4.62
CA VAL A 111 -13.53 2.87 -3.91
C VAL A 111 -13.89 4.11 -3.09
N ASP A 112 -15.17 4.24 -2.76
CA ASP A 112 -15.73 5.38 -2.02
C ASP A 112 -16.05 5.02 -0.56
N GLY A 113 -16.22 3.71 -0.27
CA GLY A 113 -16.45 3.19 1.06
C GLY A 113 -15.70 1.89 1.32
N ALA A 114 -15.54 1.52 2.59
CA ALA A 114 -14.89 0.29 2.99
C ALA A 114 -15.59 -0.39 4.16
N LEU A 115 -15.77 -1.70 4.07
CA LEU A 115 -16.22 -2.55 5.17
C LEU A 115 -14.99 -3.04 5.94
N VAL A 116 -14.85 -2.58 7.16
CA VAL A 116 -13.82 -3.03 8.10
C VAL A 116 -14.32 -4.30 8.78
N VAL A 117 -13.64 -5.43 8.58
CA VAL A 117 -13.99 -6.70 9.23
C VAL A 117 -13.05 -6.95 10.41
N VAL A 118 -13.61 -7.17 11.58
CA VAL A 118 -12.88 -7.41 12.83
C VAL A 118 -13.36 -8.71 13.47
N ASP A 119 -12.43 -9.57 13.87
CA ASP A 119 -12.74 -10.76 14.66
C ASP A 119 -13.21 -10.37 16.07
N ALA A 120 -14.35 -10.90 16.48
CA ALA A 120 -14.94 -10.61 17.80
C ALA A 120 -14.07 -11.09 18.97
N VAL A 121 -13.23 -12.13 18.76
CA VAL A 121 -12.31 -12.69 19.77
C VAL A 121 -11.00 -11.92 19.84
N GLU A 122 -10.41 -11.61 18.67
CA GLU A 122 -9.09 -10.96 18.60
C GLU A 122 -9.18 -9.44 18.76
N GLY A 123 -10.28 -8.85 18.28
CA GLY A 123 -10.43 -7.40 18.24
C GLY A 123 -9.64 -6.75 17.10
N PRO A 124 -9.55 -5.41 17.05
CA PRO A 124 -8.74 -4.70 16.08
C PRO A 124 -7.24 -4.93 16.36
N MET A 125 -6.52 -5.47 15.37
CA MET A 125 -5.08 -5.70 15.40
C MET A 125 -4.35 -4.55 14.72
N THR A 126 -3.02 -4.47 14.87
CA THR A 126 -2.17 -3.42 14.27
C THR A 126 -2.39 -3.26 12.76
N GLN A 127 -2.55 -4.37 12.04
CA GLN A 127 -2.85 -4.30 10.59
C GLN A 127 -4.23 -3.69 10.31
N THR A 128 -5.25 -3.99 11.13
CA THR A 128 -6.58 -3.34 11.02
C THR A 128 -6.45 -1.83 11.17
N GLU A 129 -5.65 -1.37 12.13
CA GLU A 129 -5.37 0.04 12.35
C GLU A 129 -4.70 0.68 11.14
N THR A 130 -3.69 0.04 10.58
CA THR A 130 -2.94 0.52 9.41
C THR A 130 -3.84 0.64 8.18
N VAL A 131 -4.61 -0.40 7.88
CA VAL A 131 -5.50 -0.41 6.71
C VAL A 131 -6.63 0.60 6.86
N LEU A 132 -7.18 0.75 8.08
CA LEU A 132 -8.18 1.79 8.37
C LEU A 132 -7.58 3.20 8.24
N MET A 133 -6.35 3.42 8.72
CA MET A 133 -5.64 4.69 8.53
C MET A 133 -5.46 5.01 7.05
N GLN A 134 -5.06 4.03 6.22
CA GLN A 134 -4.95 4.19 4.76
C GLN A 134 -6.30 4.57 4.13
N ALA A 135 -7.39 3.88 4.52
CA ALA A 135 -8.73 4.17 4.02
C ALA A 135 -9.16 5.61 4.37
N LEU A 136 -8.92 6.05 5.59
CA LEU A 136 -9.24 7.41 6.03
C LEU A 136 -8.37 8.47 5.31
N HIS A 137 -7.11 8.17 5.03
CA HIS A 137 -6.22 9.04 4.27
C HIS A 137 -6.68 9.20 2.80
N GLU A 138 -7.13 8.12 2.17
CA GLU A 138 -7.75 8.14 0.83
C GLU A 138 -9.19 8.69 0.84
N ARG A 139 -9.67 9.16 2.00
CA ARG A 139 -11.02 9.68 2.22
C ARG A 139 -12.11 8.66 1.84
N VAL A 140 -11.91 7.42 2.23
CA VAL A 140 -12.86 6.31 2.07
C VAL A 140 -13.64 6.16 3.37
N LYS A 141 -14.98 6.20 3.27
CA LYS A 141 -15.87 6.12 4.45
C LYS A 141 -15.93 4.69 5.00
N PRO A 142 -15.61 4.46 6.30
CA PRO A 142 -15.65 3.13 6.90
C PRO A 142 -17.05 2.79 7.43
N ILE A 143 -17.40 1.50 7.37
CA ILE A 143 -18.43 0.82 8.14
C ILE A 143 -17.84 -0.43 8.77
N LEU A 144 -18.45 -1.01 9.80
CA LEU A 144 -17.84 -2.07 10.61
C LEU A 144 -18.66 -3.36 10.57
N PHE A 145 -17.99 -4.50 10.40
CA PHE A 145 -18.53 -5.83 10.62
C PHE A 145 -17.70 -6.58 11.67
N ILE A 146 -18.35 -6.94 12.80
CA ILE A 146 -17.75 -7.76 13.86
C ILE A 146 -18.11 -9.21 13.55
N ASN A 147 -17.10 -9.95 13.07
CA ASN A 147 -17.21 -11.34 12.61
C ASN A 147 -16.85 -12.34 13.72
N LYS A 148 -17.15 -13.62 13.49
CA LYS A 148 -16.86 -14.76 14.39
C LYS A 148 -17.50 -14.63 15.77
N VAL A 149 -18.69 -14.03 15.84
CA VAL A 149 -19.46 -13.91 17.10
C VAL A 149 -19.82 -15.28 17.67
N ASP A 150 -19.97 -16.30 16.82
CA ASP A 150 -20.16 -17.70 17.20
C ASP A 150 -19.06 -18.22 18.15
N ARG A 151 -17.81 -17.78 17.99
CA ARG A 151 -16.68 -18.17 18.84
C ARG A 151 -16.84 -17.63 20.27
N LEU A 152 -17.37 -16.42 20.44
CA LEU A 152 -17.65 -15.85 21.77
C LEU A 152 -18.67 -16.70 22.54
N ILE A 153 -19.68 -17.24 21.83
CA ILE A 153 -20.76 -18.03 22.40
C ILE A 153 -20.32 -19.49 22.64
N LYS A 154 -19.73 -20.14 21.62
CA LYS A 154 -19.46 -21.57 21.60
C LYS A 154 -18.13 -21.92 22.29
N GLU A 155 -17.06 -21.20 21.96
CA GLU A 155 -15.69 -21.49 22.45
C GLU A 155 -15.45 -20.82 23.81
N LEU A 156 -15.65 -19.51 23.90
CA LEU A 156 -15.39 -18.74 25.11
C LEU A 156 -16.54 -18.75 26.11
N ARG A 157 -17.74 -19.15 25.69
CA ARG A 157 -18.95 -19.27 26.54
C ARG A 157 -19.22 -18.03 27.38
N LEU A 158 -19.05 -16.85 26.78
CA LEU A 158 -19.22 -15.57 27.46
C LEU A 158 -20.69 -15.29 27.76
N THR A 159 -20.93 -14.56 28.86
CA THR A 159 -22.28 -14.06 29.15
C THR A 159 -22.69 -12.97 28.17
N PRO A 160 -24.01 -12.70 27.96
CA PRO A 160 -24.48 -11.64 27.08
C PRO A 160 -23.86 -10.27 27.40
N GLU A 161 -23.69 -9.94 28.69
CA GLU A 161 -23.10 -8.70 29.16
C GLU A 161 -21.60 -8.61 28.81
N ALA A 162 -20.87 -9.71 28.93
CA ALA A 162 -19.45 -9.79 28.55
C ALA A 162 -19.29 -9.61 27.03
N ILE A 163 -20.14 -10.25 26.22
CA ILE A 163 -20.17 -10.08 24.75
C ILE A 163 -20.45 -8.61 24.38
N GLN A 164 -21.46 -8.00 25.02
CA GLN A 164 -21.78 -6.60 24.79
C GLN A 164 -20.63 -5.66 25.16
N SER A 165 -19.97 -5.89 26.27
CA SER A 165 -18.80 -5.13 26.70
C SER A 165 -17.67 -5.25 25.68
N ARG A 166 -17.44 -6.43 25.11
CA ARG A 166 -16.41 -6.69 24.09
C ARG A 166 -16.73 -5.94 22.79
N PHE A 167 -17.97 -6.01 22.33
CA PHE A 167 -18.40 -5.22 21.17
C PHE A 167 -18.19 -3.72 21.37
N ALA A 168 -18.54 -3.20 22.55
CA ALA A 168 -18.35 -1.78 22.89
C ALA A 168 -16.85 -1.40 22.83
N LYS A 169 -15.93 -2.23 23.35
CA LYS A 169 -14.48 -2.00 23.28
C LYS A 169 -13.99 -1.93 21.83
N ILE A 170 -14.41 -2.87 20.96
CA ILE A 170 -14.06 -2.89 19.55
C ILE A 170 -14.53 -1.60 18.85
N ILE A 171 -15.79 -1.24 19.04
CA ILE A 171 -16.39 -0.03 18.43
C ILE A 171 -15.68 1.24 18.92
N LEU A 172 -15.39 1.36 20.22
CA LEU A 172 -14.65 2.47 20.78
C LEU A 172 -13.25 2.58 20.17
N ARG A 173 -12.54 1.47 19.99
CA ARG A 173 -11.20 1.48 19.37
C ARG A 173 -11.26 1.94 17.91
N ILE A 174 -12.19 1.42 17.12
CA ILE A 174 -12.39 1.86 15.72
C ILE A 174 -12.75 3.34 15.66
N ASN A 175 -13.66 3.81 16.51
CA ASN A 175 -14.04 5.22 16.56
C ASN A 175 -12.89 6.13 17.02
N SER A 176 -12.01 5.67 17.90
CA SER A 176 -10.81 6.42 18.29
C SER A 176 -9.83 6.61 17.12
N LEU A 177 -9.72 5.61 16.22
CA LEU A 177 -8.91 5.72 15.00
C LEU A 177 -9.56 6.67 14.00
N ILE A 178 -10.88 6.60 13.83
CA ILE A 178 -11.63 7.53 12.97
C ILE A 178 -11.46 8.97 13.48
N GLU A 179 -11.60 9.21 14.77
CA GLU A 179 -11.40 10.53 15.38
C GLU A 179 -9.97 11.06 15.14
N LYS A 180 -8.97 10.17 15.17
CA LYS A 180 -7.58 10.55 15.01
C LYS A 180 -7.22 10.86 13.54
N TYR A 181 -7.68 10.04 12.58
CA TYR A 181 -7.17 10.04 11.20
C TYR A 181 -8.18 10.51 10.15
N ALA A 182 -9.48 10.56 10.43
CA ALA A 182 -10.46 11.05 9.47
C ALA A 182 -10.30 12.55 9.21
N PRO A 183 -10.68 13.03 8.00
CA PRO A 183 -10.72 14.45 7.72
C PRO A 183 -11.53 15.23 8.74
N PRO A 184 -11.11 16.43 9.15
CA PRO A 184 -11.77 17.19 10.22
C PRO A 184 -13.28 17.37 10.02
N GLU A 185 -13.71 17.57 8.78
CA GLU A 185 -15.10 17.73 8.37
C GLU A 185 -15.95 16.45 8.54
N HIS A 186 -15.34 15.27 8.54
CA HIS A 186 -16.02 13.97 8.57
C HIS A 186 -15.83 13.17 9.87
N LYS A 187 -15.02 13.65 10.81
CA LYS A 187 -14.70 12.93 12.05
C LYS A 187 -15.92 12.45 12.82
N LYS A 188 -16.99 13.24 12.88
CA LYS A 188 -18.21 12.88 13.60
C LYS A 188 -19.17 12.01 12.78
N ASP A 189 -19.24 12.28 11.47
CA ASP A 189 -20.21 11.63 10.58
C ASP A 189 -19.75 10.22 10.16
N TRP A 190 -18.45 9.97 10.22
CA TRP A 190 -17.89 8.67 9.87
C TRP A 190 -17.73 7.72 11.05
N GLN A 191 -18.02 8.20 12.27
CA GLN A 191 -18.04 7.30 13.43
C GLN A 191 -19.09 6.22 13.25
N VAL A 192 -18.70 4.98 13.55
CA VAL A 192 -19.59 3.83 13.47
C VAL A 192 -20.46 3.73 14.73
N LYS A 193 -21.76 3.50 14.56
CA LYS A 193 -22.77 3.46 15.65
C LYS A 193 -23.71 2.29 15.42
N VAL A 194 -23.98 1.55 16.49
CA VAL A 194 -24.88 0.39 16.45
C VAL A 194 -26.32 0.81 16.13
N GLU A 195 -26.74 1.94 16.71
CA GLU A 195 -28.11 2.43 16.63
C GLU A 195 -28.56 2.79 15.22
N ASN A 196 -27.64 3.32 14.41
CA ASN A 196 -27.93 3.74 13.04
C ASN A 196 -27.64 2.65 11.99
N GLY A 197 -27.12 1.47 12.41
CA GLY A 197 -26.88 0.35 11.52
C GLY A 197 -25.55 0.39 10.77
N THR A 198 -24.58 1.26 11.15
CA THR A 198 -23.22 1.25 10.56
C THR A 198 -22.30 0.19 11.18
N VAL A 199 -22.82 -0.61 12.10
CA VAL A 199 -22.14 -1.77 12.70
C VAL A 199 -23.02 -3.00 12.52
N ALA A 200 -22.46 -4.04 11.90
CA ALA A 200 -23.06 -5.36 11.81
C ALA A 200 -22.29 -6.37 12.68
N PHE A 201 -22.99 -7.41 13.09
CA PHE A 201 -22.49 -8.52 13.89
C PHE A 201 -22.89 -9.83 13.20
N GLY A 202 -22.01 -10.85 13.26
CA GLY A 202 -22.37 -12.14 12.67
C GLY A 202 -21.27 -13.19 12.68
N SER A 203 -21.53 -14.25 11.97
CA SER A 203 -20.59 -15.32 11.67
C SER A 203 -20.60 -15.60 10.17
N ALA A 204 -19.49 -15.26 9.51
CA ALA A 204 -19.33 -15.56 8.09
C ALA A 204 -19.30 -17.08 7.85
N LEU A 205 -18.70 -17.85 8.76
CA LEU A 205 -18.65 -19.32 8.71
C LEU A 205 -20.06 -19.94 8.76
N HIS A 206 -20.90 -19.44 9.66
CA HIS A 206 -22.27 -19.94 9.86
C HIS A 206 -23.32 -19.15 9.05
N LYS A 207 -22.89 -18.22 8.19
CA LYS A 207 -23.70 -17.49 7.19
C LYS A 207 -24.89 -16.71 7.77
N TRP A 208 -24.77 -16.20 9.00
CA TRP A 208 -25.78 -15.33 9.61
C TRP A 208 -25.18 -14.00 10.06
N GLY A 209 -26.00 -12.94 10.02
CA GLY A 209 -25.58 -11.62 10.44
C GLY A 209 -26.77 -10.67 10.65
N PHE A 210 -26.50 -9.59 11.37
CA PHE A 210 -27.50 -8.56 11.64
C PHE A 210 -26.85 -7.20 11.94
N THR A 211 -27.61 -6.14 11.64
CA THR A 211 -27.47 -4.84 12.28
C THR A 211 -28.59 -4.67 13.29
N LEU A 212 -28.48 -3.74 14.24
CA LEU A 212 -29.53 -3.51 15.23
C LEU A 212 -30.88 -3.11 14.60
N PRO A 213 -30.94 -2.21 13.58
CA PRO A 213 -32.18 -1.93 12.85
C PRO A 213 -32.77 -3.16 12.14
N TYR A 214 -31.92 -3.95 11.47
CA TYR A 214 -32.34 -5.17 10.78
C TYR A 214 -32.90 -6.22 11.74
N MET A 215 -32.23 -6.45 12.86
CA MET A 215 -32.67 -7.38 13.91
C MET A 215 -34.06 -6.99 14.45
N ARG A 216 -34.28 -5.69 14.72
CA ARG A 216 -35.58 -5.16 15.15
C ARG A 216 -36.67 -5.37 14.10
N ALA A 217 -36.37 -5.13 12.83
CA ALA A 217 -37.31 -5.33 11.73
C ALA A 217 -37.71 -6.80 11.54
N LYS A 218 -36.80 -7.75 11.76
CA LYS A 218 -37.06 -9.21 11.68
C LYS A 218 -37.67 -9.78 12.97
N GLY A 219 -37.81 -8.98 14.04
CA GLY A 219 -38.36 -9.41 15.34
C GLY A 219 -37.51 -10.48 16.04
N ILE A 220 -36.18 -10.39 15.89
CA ILE A 220 -35.20 -11.29 16.50
C ILE A 220 -34.48 -10.56 17.62
N THR A 221 -34.09 -11.28 18.68
CA THR A 221 -33.29 -10.76 19.78
C THR A 221 -31.90 -11.41 19.81
N PHE A 222 -30.95 -10.79 20.47
CA PHE A 222 -29.63 -11.39 20.64
C PHE A 222 -29.69 -12.69 21.46
N LYS A 223 -30.69 -12.83 22.32
CA LYS A 223 -30.95 -14.06 23.03
C LYS A 223 -31.27 -15.22 22.08
N ASP A 224 -32.04 -14.98 21.02
CA ASP A 224 -32.37 -16.02 20.02
C ASP A 224 -31.09 -16.49 19.32
N VAL A 225 -30.09 -15.61 19.11
CA VAL A 225 -28.79 -15.98 18.54
C VAL A 225 -27.99 -16.86 19.52
N ILE A 226 -27.97 -16.51 20.80
CA ILE A 226 -27.29 -17.32 21.83
C ILE A 226 -27.96 -18.69 21.96
N ASP A 227 -29.29 -18.73 22.04
CA ASP A 227 -30.08 -19.96 22.19
C ASP A 227 -29.86 -20.92 21.00
N ALA A 228 -29.52 -20.42 19.81
CA ALA A 228 -29.18 -21.25 18.66
C ALA A 228 -27.90 -22.08 18.85
N TYR A 229 -27.02 -21.65 19.73
CA TYR A 229 -25.77 -22.36 20.08
C TYR A 229 -25.86 -23.21 21.32
N MET A 230 -27.04 -23.32 21.95
CA MET A 230 -27.28 -24.12 23.15
C MET A 230 -27.92 -25.47 22.78
N GLY A 231 -27.38 -26.57 23.35
CA GLY A 231 -27.87 -27.94 23.17
C GLY A 231 -26.83 -28.90 22.63
N GLU A 232 -27.29 -30.09 22.25
CA GLU A 232 -26.43 -31.11 21.65
C GLU A 232 -25.99 -30.72 20.23
N PRO A 233 -24.83 -31.22 19.73
CA PRO A 233 -24.23 -30.78 18.46
C PRO A 233 -25.20 -30.84 17.25
N GLU A 234 -26.03 -31.87 17.14
CA GLU A 234 -27.00 -32.02 16.05
C GLU A 234 -28.15 -31.00 16.14
N GLU A 235 -28.58 -30.69 17.36
CA GLU A 235 -29.59 -29.67 17.60
C GLU A 235 -29.07 -28.28 17.30
N VAL A 236 -27.85 -27.96 17.73
CA VAL A 236 -27.14 -26.72 17.42
C VAL A 236 -27.00 -26.53 15.93
N ALA A 237 -26.56 -27.57 15.18
CA ALA A 237 -26.42 -27.48 13.73
C ALA A 237 -27.75 -27.12 13.04
N ARG A 238 -28.86 -27.72 13.46
CA ARG A 238 -30.22 -27.43 12.92
C ARG A 238 -30.68 -26.00 13.28
N LYS A 239 -30.43 -25.56 14.52
CA LYS A 239 -30.82 -24.21 14.99
C LYS A 239 -30.01 -23.12 14.26
N VAL A 240 -28.71 -23.34 14.07
CA VAL A 240 -27.80 -22.43 13.34
C VAL A 240 -28.19 -22.34 11.85
N ASP A 241 -28.54 -23.47 11.21
CA ASP A 241 -29.04 -23.48 9.84
C ASP A 241 -30.38 -22.71 9.73
N ALA A 242 -31.29 -22.89 10.68
CA ALA A 242 -32.55 -22.12 10.74
C ALA A 242 -32.28 -20.63 10.96
N LEU A 243 -31.29 -20.28 11.80
CA LEU A 243 -30.89 -18.88 12.04
C LEU A 243 -30.34 -18.24 10.77
N SER A 244 -29.45 -18.93 10.04
CA SER A 244 -28.86 -18.44 8.79
C SER A 244 -29.90 -18.19 7.69
N LYS A 245 -31.00 -18.98 7.67
CA LYS A 245 -32.12 -18.77 6.75
C LYS A 245 -33.01 -17.59 7.19
N LYS A 246 -33.11 -17.32 8.49
CA LYS A 246 -33.93 -16.23 9.05
C LYS A 246 -33.24 -14.87 8.96
N ILE A 247 -31.93 -14.83 9.20
CA ILE A 247 -31.08 -13.63 9.11
C ILE A 247 -29.79 -13.93 8.29
N PRO A 248 -29.93 -14.16 6.99
CA PRO A 248 -28.80 -14.47 6.15
C PRO A 248 -27.79 -13.31 6.16
N LEU A 249 -26.50 -13.62 6.28
CA LEU A 249 -25.41 -12.65 6.43
C LEU A 249 -25.38 -11.56 5.37
N TYR A 250 -25.67 -11.93 4.13
CA TYR A 250 -25.56 -11.02 2.99
C TYR A 250 -26.59 -9.86 3.03
N GLU A 251 -27.81 -10.09 3.53
CA GLU A 251 -28.85 -9.05 3.56
C GLU A 251 -28.40 -7.82 4.34
N PRO A 252 -28.06 -7.91 5.64
CA PRO A 252 -27.68 -6.73 6.41
C PRO A 252 -26.38 -6.07 5.93
N ILE A 253 -25.45 -6.82 5.34
CA ILE A 253 -24.20 -6.27 4.81
C ILE A 253 -24.44 -5.48 3.52
N LEU A 254 -25.19 -6.05 2.56
CA LEU A 254 -25.50 -5.35 1.31
C LEU A 254 -26.43 -4.16 1.55
N ASP A 255 -27.36 -4.28 2.51
CA ASP A 255 -28.22 -3.17 2.94
C ASP A 255 -27.37 -2.03 3.52
N MET A 256 -26.37 -2.34 4.34
CA MET A 256 -25.42 -1.34 4.87
C MET A 256 -24.64 -0.62 3.77
N PHE A 257 -24.22 -1.34 2.72
CA PHE A 257 -23.55 -0.71 1.58
C PHE A 257 -24.47 0.30 0.90
N CYS A 258 -25.73 -0.06 0.66
CA CYS A 258 -26.69 0.82 0.01
C CYS A 258 -27.06 2.05 0.85
N GLU A 259 -27.23 1.87 2.17
CA GLU A 259 -27.73 2.92 3.07
C GLU A 259 -26.65 3.86 3.59
N HIS A 260 -25.45 3.32 3.90
CA HIS A 260 -24.43 4.06 4.67
C HIS A 260 -23.18 4.44 3.89
N LEU A 261 -22.88 3.75 2.79
CA LEU A 261 -21.75 4.13 1.96
C LEU A 261 -22.15 5.22 0.95
N PRO A 262 -21.26 6.19 0.68
CA PRO A 262 -21.54 7.25 -0.26
C PRO A 262 -21.59 6.71 -1.70
N ASN A 263 -22.42 7.32 -2.50
CA ASN A 263 -22.37 7.17 -3.95
C ASN A 263 -21.27 8.05 -4.57
N PRO A 264 -20.92 7.88 -5.85
CA PRO A 264 -19.90 8.69 -6.52
C PRO A 264 -20.16 10.21 -6.47
N LEU A 265 -21.42 10.64 -6.56
CA LEU A 265 -21.77 12.09 -6.50
C LEU A 265 -21.51 12.69 -5.12
N GLU A 266 -21.66 11.91 -4.07
CA GLU A 266 -21.35 12.34 -2.70
C GLU A 266 -19.85 12.28 -2.42
N ALA A 267 -19.16 11.26 -2.91
CA ALA A 267 -17.77 10.97 -2.59
C ALA A 267 -16.76 11.81 -3.39
N GLN A 268 -16.95 11.96 -4.70
CA GLN A 268 -15.96 12.61 -5.56
C GLN A 268 -15.67 14.06 -5.20
N PRO A 269 -16.64 14.91 -4.79
CA PRO A 269 -16.37 16.30 -4.42
C PRO A 269 -15.35 16.48 -3.30
N TYR A 270 -15.39 15.62 -2.26
CA TYR A 270 -14.42 15.73 -1.16
C TYR A 270 -13.15 14.91 -1.40
N ARG A 271 -13.21 13.83 -2.21
CA ARG A 271 -12.05 13.01 -2.53
C ARG A 271 -11.11 13.68 -3.53
N GLN A 272 -11.65 14.35 -4.56
CA GLN A 272 -10.84 14.97 -5.62
C GLN A 272 -9.76 15.90 -5.07
N THR A 273 -10.05 16.65 -4.02
CA THR A 273 -9.09 17.61 -3.42
C THR A 273 -7.88 16.91 -2.76
N GLN A 274 -7.98 15.62 -2.48
CA GLN A 274 -6.91 14.81 -1.90
C GLN A 274 -6.12 14.04 -2.96
N ILE A 275 -6.83 13.53 -3.98
CA ILE A 275 -6.25 12.57 -4.93
C ILE A 275 -5.83 13.21 -6.26
N TRP A 276 -6.23 14.47 -6.52
CA TRP A 276 -5.93 15.17 -7.76
C TRP A 276 -5.47 16.62 -7.48
N PRO A 277 -4.27 17.02 -7.98
CA PRO A 277 -3.68 18.32 -7.66
C PRO A 277 -4.21 19.46 -8.55
N GLY A 278 -5.13 19.16 -9.49
CA GLY A 278 -5.73 20.17 -10.36
C GLY A 278 -6.70 21.11 -9.62
N ASP A 279 -7.09 22.19 -10.28
CA ASP A 279 -8.05 23.14 -9.73
C ASP A 279 -9.47 22.54 -9.71
N PRO A 280 -10.10 22.35 -8.52
CA PRO A 280 -11.47 21.85 -8.43
C PRO A 280 -12.52 22.71 -9.14
N LYS A 281 -12.20 23.98 -9.43
CA LYS A 281 -13.08 24.91 -10.17
C LYS A 281 -12.86 24.87 -11.67
N SER A 282 -11.85 24.16 -12.16
CA SER A 282 -11.65 23.95 -13.59
C SER A 282 -12.81 23.15 -14.21
N SER A 283 -12.94 23.15 -15.53
CA SER A 283 -13.95 22.35 -16.24
C SER A 283 -13.83 20.85 -15.89
N ILE A 284 -12.60 20.35 -15.77
CA ILE A 284 -12.30 18.96 -15.39
C ILE A 284 -12.70 18.72 -13.92
N GLY A 285 -12.30 19.61 -13.00
CA GLY A 285 -12.64 19.47 -11.58
C GLY A 285 -14.14 19.49 -11.31
N VAL A 286 -14.87 20.37 -12.01
CA VAL A 286 -16.35 20.41 -11.93
C VAL A 286 -16.97 19.16 -12.54
N SER A 287 -16.44 18.66 -13.65
CA SER A 287 -16.91 17.41 -14.27
C SER A 287 -16.68 16.19 -13.39
N MET A 288 -15.51 16.10 -12.72
CA MET A 288 -15.24 15.08 -11.73
C MET A 288 -16.22 15.14 -10.55
N ALA A 289 -16.46 16.33 -9.98
CA ALA A 289 -17.36 16.50 -8.84
C ALA A 289 -18.81 16.11 -9.17
N LYS A 290 -19.24 16.33 -10.41
CA LYS A 290 -20.58 15.97 -10.91
C LYS A 290 -20.69 14.56 -11.46
N VAL A 291 -19.58 13.80 -11.48
CA VAL A 291 -19.54 12.46 -12.11
C VAL A 291 -20.10 12.52 -13.55
N ASP A 292 -19.71 13.54 -14.30
CA ASP A 292 -20.30 13.82 -15.60
C ASP A 292 -19.83 12.80 -16.66
N PRO A 293 -20.72 11.95 -17.20
CA PRO A 293 -20.34 10.97 -18.22
C PRO A 293 -20.02 11.60 -19.58
N ASN A 294 -20.45 12.84 -19.82
CA ASN A 294 -20.19 13.58 -21.06
C ASN A 294 -19.03 14.58 -20.93
N GLY A 295 -18.47 14.70 -19.74
CA GLY A 295 -17.31 15.53 -19.48
C GLY A 295 -16.01 14.97 -20.07
N PRO A 296 -14.88 15.69 -19.92
CA PRO A 296 -13.58 15.18 -20.29
C PRO A 296 -13.27 13.87 -19.55
N LEU A 297 -12.73 12.88 -20.26
CA LEU A 297 -12.33 11.63 -19.64
C LEU A 297 -11.20 11.87 -18.64
N LEU A 298 -11.34 11.33 -17.43
CA LEU A 298 -10.30 11.23 -16.45
C LEU A 298 -10.44 9.91 -15.67
N MET A 299 -9.46 9.03 -15.81
CA MET A 299 -9.41 7.72 -15.16
C MET A 299 -8.07 7.54 -14.44
N CYS A 300 -8.11 7.00 -13.23
CA CYS A 300 -6.93 6.60 -12.46
C CYS A 300 -6.75 5.10 -12.53
N VAL A 301 -5.59 4.64 -13.01
CA VAL A 301 -5.24 3.21 -13.06
C VAL A 301 -4.80 2.75 -11.68
N THR A 302 -5.50 1.77 -11.12
CA THR A 302 -5.25 1.25 -9.77
C THR A 302 -4.67 -0.17 -9.77
N SER A 303 -4.85 -0.92 -10.87
CA SER A 303 -4.27 -2.25 -11.05
C SER A 303 -3.94 -2.51 -12.51
N ILE A 304 -2.97 -3.37 -12.73
CA ILE A 304 -2.59 -3.85 -14.05
C ILE A 304 -2.57 -5.36 -14.00
N GLU A 305 -3.10 -5.99 -15.03
CA GLU A 305 -3.04 -7.43 -15.25
C GLU A 305 -2.47 -7.69 -16.64
N VAL A 306 -1.61 -8.69 -16.76
CA VAL A 306 -1.05 -9.08 -18.06
C VAL A 306 -1.68 -10.41 -18.49
N ASP A 307 -2.63 -10.29 -19.40
CA ASP A 307 -3.37 -11.42 -19.97
C ASP A 307 -2.66 -11.98 -21.21
N PRO A 308 -2.57 -13.32 -21.37
CA PRO A 308 -1.91 -13.92 -22.53
C PRO A 308 -2.50 -13.53 -23.89
N HIS A 309 -3.81 -13.22 -23.94
CA HIS A 309 -4.55 -12.92 -25.16
C HIS A 309 -4.77 -11.43 -25.39
N SER A 310 -5.11 -10.71 -24.31
CA SER A 310 -5.45 -9.29 -24.37
C SER A 310 -4.24 -8.37 -24.12
N GLY A 311 -3.09 -8.92 -23.74
CA GLY A 311 -1.91 -8.15 -23.38
C GLY A 311 -2.08 -7.44 -22.04
N VAL A 312 -1.60 -6.20 -21.95
CA VAL A 312 -1.73 -5.37 -20.74
C VAL A 312 -3.18 -4.86 -20.62
N VAL A 313 -3.80 -5.16 -19.47
CA VAL A 313 -5.14 -4.70 -19.10
C VAL A 313 -5.03 -3.76 -17.91
N ALA A 314 -5.35 -2.50 -18.12
CA ALA A 314 -5.38 -1.46 -17.09
C ALA A 314 -6.75 -1.41 -16.41
N ILE A 315 -6.78 -1.60 -15.11
CA ILE A 315 -8.01 -1.54 -14.30
C ILE A 315 -7.95 -0.26 -13.46
N GLY A 316 -9.06 0.48 -13.41
CA GLY A 316 -9.08 1.72 -12.64
C GLY A 316 -10.46 2.36 -12.51
N ARG A 317 -10.51 3.45 -11.77
CA ARG A 317 -11.70 4.23 -11.52
C ARG A 317 -11.85 5.34 -12.56
N VAL A 318 -13.02 5.38 -13.21
CA VAL A 318 -13.41 6.48 -14.09
C VAL A 318 -14.05 7.59 -13.25
N PHE A 319 -13.37 8.73 -13.14
CA PHE A 319 -13.82 9.87 -12.33
C PHE A 319 -14.66 10.87 -13.14
N SER A 320 -14.39 11.01 -14.42
CA SER A 320 -15.11 11.93 -15.34
C SER A 320 -15.09 11.34 -16.73
N GLY A 321 -16.09 11.69 -17.55
CA GLY A 321 -16.21 11.22 -18.92
C GLY A 321 -16.65 9.78 -19.05
N THR A 322 -16.43 9.19 -20.20
CA THR A 322 -16.78 7.81 -20.51
C THR A 322 -15.64 7.14 -21.26
N VAL A 323 -15.24 5.96 -20.82
CA VAL A 323 -14.33 5.08 -21.58
C VAL A 323 -15.12 4.29 -22.59
N GLU A 324 -14.67 4.28 -23.85
CA GLU A 324 -15.34 3.65 -24.98
C GLU A 324 -14.33 2.94 -25.88
N ARG A 325 -14.77 1.87 -26.51
CA ARG A 325 -13.96 1.16 -27.51
C ARG A 325 -13.64 2.10 -28.69
N GLY A 326 -12.36 2.09 -29.12
CA GLY A 326 -11.89 2.92 -30.25
C GLY A 326 -11.54 4.34 -29.89
N LYS A 327 -11.78 4.76 -28.64
CA LYS A 327 -11.44 6.12 -28.17
C LYS A 327 -9.92 6.32 -28.08
N VAL A 328 -9.44 7.42 -28.60
CA VAL A 328 -8.03 7.85 -28.48
C VAL A 328 -7.86 8.57 -27.14
N VAL A 329 -6.86 8.17 -26.39
CA VAL A 329 -6.57 8.71 -25.06
C VAL A 329 -5.08 9.04 -24.93
N GLN A 330 -4.78 9.94 -24.00
CA GLN A 330 -3.41 10.19 -23.56
C GLN A 330 -3.15 9.60 -22.17
N LEU A 331 -1.97 9.06 -22.00
CA LEU A 331 -1.39 8.67 -20.72
C LEU A 331 -0.62 9.88 -20.19
N VAL A 332 -1.17 10.54 -19.18
CA VAL A 332 -0.70 11.87 -18.75
C VAL A 332 0.69 11.82 -18.14
N THR A 333 0.97 10.80 -17.30
CA THR A 333 2.26 10.64 -16.61
C THR A 333 3.37 10.25 -17.59
N SER A 334 3.12 9.23 -18.42
CA SER A 334 4.08 8.73 -19.41
C SER A 334 4.14 9.55 -20.69
N ARG A 335 3.22 10.51 -20.88
CA ARG A 335 3.10 11.39 -22.08
C ARG A 335 2.97 10.62 -23.40
N GLN A 336 2.29 9.47 -23.36
CA GLN A 336 2.06 8.63 -24.53
C GLN A 336 0.60 8.74 -24.97
N ARG A 337 0.34 8.42 -26.25
CA ARG A 337 -1.01 8.31 -26.80
C ARG A 337 -1.32 6.84 -27.07
N GLY A 338 -2.57 6.47 -26.85
CA GLY A 338 -3.05 5.12 -27.10
C GLY A 338 -4.50 5.11 -27.57
N THR A 339 -4.93 3.97 -28.11
CA THR A 339 -6.33 3.75 -28.50
C THR A 339 -6.87 2.58 -27.69
N ILE A 340 -8.01 2.78 -27.02
CA ILE A 340 -8.69 1.73 -26.27
C ILE A 340 -9.22 0.68 -27.26
N GLN A 341 -8.67 -0.53 -27.23
CA GLN A 341 -9.10 -1.61 -28.11
C GLN A 341 -10.34 -2.31 -27.56
N GLN A 342 -10.37 -2.60 -26.26
CA GLN A 342 -11.51 -3.23 -25.60
C GLN A 342 -11.74 -2.58 -24.23
N VAL A 343 -13.03 -2.58 -23.84
CA VAL A 343 -13.50 -2.15 -22.52
C VAL A 343 -14.15 -3.34 -21.85
N TYR A 344 -13.81 -3.60 -20.59
CA TYR A 344 -14.33 -4.73 -19.82
C TYR A 344 -14.89 -4.27 -18.48
N MET A 345 -15.93 -4.96 -18.05
CA MET A 345 -16.44 -4.97 -16.69
C MET A 345 -15.91 -6.22 -15.97
N SER A 346 -15.43 -6.06 -14.75
CA SER A 346 -14.91 -7.17 -13.94
C SER A 346 -16.05 -7.94 -13.26
N MET A 347 -16.01 -9.27 -13.39
CA MET A 347 -16.95 -10.20 -12.77
C MET A 347 -16.17 -11.32 -12.06
N ALA A 348 -15.48 -10.99 -11.00
CA ALA A 348 -14.51 -11.84 -10.30
C ALA A 348 -13.37 -12.30 -11.23
N ALA A 349 -13.18 -13.61 -11.41
CA ALA A 349 -12.14 -14.15 -12.29
C ALA A 349 -12.40 -13.89 -13.79
N ASP A 350 -13.66 -13.56 -14.16
CA ASP A 350 -14.06 -13.32 -15.54
C ASP A 350 -14.13 -11.83 -15.86
N ARG A 351 -13.91 -11.47 -17.12
CA ARG A 351 -14.13 -10.13 -17.67
C ARG A 351 -15.19 -10.20 -18.76
N VAL A 352 -16.16 -9.28 -18.68
CA VAL A 352 -17.22 -9.16 -19.66
C VAL A 352 -16.95 -7.96 -20.56
N ILE A 353 -16.90 -8.17 -21.87
CA ILE A 353 -16.72 -7.10 -22.85
C ILE A 353 -18.00 -6.23 -22.87
N VAL A 354 -17.79 -4.93 -22.76
CA VAL A 354 -18.84 -3.91 -22.88
C VAL A 354 -18.39 -2.83 -23.85
N GLU A 355 -19.33 -2.10 -24.44
CA GLU A 355 -18.96 -1.04 -25.38
C GLU A 355 -18.40 0.20 -24.69
N ARG A 356 -18.97 0.55 -23.53
CA ARG A 356 -18.60 1.73 -22.78
C ARG A 356 -18.85 1.59 -21.29
N ILE A 357 -18.07 2.33 -20.49
CA ILE A 357 -18.28 2.47 -19.02
C ILE A 357 -18.19 3.97 -18.67
N PRO A 358 -19.26 4.56 -18.11
CA PRO A 358 -19.31 5.97 -17.74
C PRO A 358 -18.62 6.25 -16.39
N ALA A 359 -18.38 7.52 -16.10
CA ALA A 359 -17.88 8.03 -14.83
C ALA A 359 -18.64 7.44 -13.63
N GLY A 360 -17.94 7.30 -12.51
CA GLY A 360 -18.49 6.71 -11.30
C GLY A 360 -18.27 5.21 -11.18
N ASN A 361 -17.79 4.53 -12.22
CA ASN A 361 -17.58 3.09 -12.26
C ASN A 361 -16.10 2.70 -12.29
N ILE A 362 -15.82 1.41 -12.11
CA ILE A 362 -14.51 0.79 -12.29
C ILE A 362 -14.50 0.11 -13.66
N ALA A 363 -13.48 0.40 -14.47
CA ALA A 363 -13.33 -0.13 -15.81
C ALA A 363 -12.00 -0.86 -15.99
N ALA A 364 -11.97 -1.86 -16.86
CA ALA A 364 -10.76 -2.50 -17.32
C ALA A 364 -10.58 -2.25 -18.83
N LEU A 365 -9.39 -1.85 -19.26
CA LEU A 365 -9.07 -1.41 -20.62
C LEU A 365 -7.91 -2.19 -21.18
N SER A 366 -7.97 -2.59 -22.45
CA SER A 366 -6.83 -3.18 -23.16
C SER A 366 -6.46 -2.40 -24.43
N GLY A 367 -5.25 -2.68 -24.95
CA GLY A 367 -4.74 -2.06 -26.17
C GLY A 367 -3.99 -0.75 -25.97
N LEU A 368 -3.78 -0.34 -24.73
CA LEU A 368 -3.01 0.85 -24.39
C LEU A 368 -1.48 0.56 -24.48
N PRO A 369 -0.65 1.60 -24.72
CA PRO A 369 0.80 1.47 -24.58
C PRO A 369 1.20 0.97 -23.18
N PRO A 370 2.44 0.50 -22.99
CA PRO A 370 2.94 0.14 -21.66
C PRO A 370 2.74 1.28 -20.66
N LEU A 371 2.08 0.98 -19.56
CA LEU A 371 1.72 1.94 -18.50
C LEU A 371 1.99 1.34 -17.14
N GLN A 372 2.02 2.17 -16.11
CA GLN A 372 2.26 1.78 -14.74
C GLN A 372 1.02 2.01 -13.87
N VAL A 373 0.94 1.33 -12.74
CA VAL A 373 -0.08 1.60 -11.72
C VAL A 373 0.07 3.05 -11.23
N GLY A 374 -1.05 3.75 -11.09
CA GLY A 374 -1.08 5.19 -10.80
C GLY A 374 -1.11 6.08 -12.04
N GLU A 375 -1.00 5.51 -13.27
CA GLU A 375 -1.14 6.28 -14.51
C GLU A 375 -2.50 6.96 -14.59
N THR A 376 -2.51 8.16 -15.15
CA THR A 376 -3.72 8.93 -15.41
C THR A 376 -4.07 8.86 -16.90
N ILE A 377 -5.24 8.34 -17.20
CA ILE A 377 -5.77 8.28 -18.57
C ILE A 377 -6.75 9.43 -18.75
N ALA A 378 -6.52 10.25 -19.79
CA ALA A 378 -7.36 11.39 -20.14
C ALA A 378 -7.69 11.41 -21.65
N ASP A 379 -8.68 12.18 -22.05
CA ASP A 379 -8.94 12.44 -23.46
C ASP A 379 -7.74 13.06 -24.15
N ASP A 380 -7.52 12.71 -25.41
CA ASP A 380 -6.42 13.28 -26.20
C ASP A 380 -6.54 14.80 -26.31
N GLY A 381 -5.45 15.49 -25.99
CA GLY A 381 -5.38 16.96 -26.03
C GLY A 381 -5.96 17.67 -24.81
N VAL A 382 -6.41 16.97 -23.79
CA VAL A 382 -6.83 17.56 -22.51
C VAL A 382 -5.63 17.86 -21.64
N ASP A 383 -5.40 19.13 -21.32
CA ASP A 383 -4.33 19.53 -20.39
C ASP A 383 -4.80 19.36 -18.94
N THR A 384 -4.28 18.36 -18.27
CA THR A 384 -4.61 18.01 -16.88
C THR A 384 -3.37 17.50 -16.13
N PRO A 385 -3.18 17.86 -14.86
CA PRO A 385 -2.17 17.18 -14.06
C PRO A 385 -2.58 15.73 -13.82
N PRO A 386 -1.60 14.82 -13.63
CA PRO A 386 -1.89 13.44 -13.24
C PRO A 386 -2.50 13.40 -11.85
N PHE A 387 -3.16 12.29 -11.51
CA PHE A 387 -3.53 11.99 -10.12
C PHE A 387 -2.29 11.93 -9.24
N GLU A 388 -2.44 12.27 -7.95
CA GLU A 388 -1.39 12.10 -6.95
C GLU A 388 -0.88 10.65 -6.95
N SER A 389 0.43 10.49 -6.87
CA SER A 389 1.06 9.17 -6.80
C SER A 389 0.52 8.37 -5.61
N LEU A 390 0.36 7.07 -5.80
CA LEU A 390 -0.03 6.17 -4.72
C LEU A 390 1.08 6.09 -3.68
N LYS A 391 0.76 6.41 -2.43
CA LYS A 391 1.72 6.38 -1.32
C LYS A 391 1.63 5.04 -0.62
N TYR A 392 2.65 4.21 -0.83
CA TYR A 392 2.75 2.92 -0.15
C TYR A 392 3.23 3.11 1.29
N VAL A 393 2.75 2.26 2.20
CA VAL A 393 3.05 2.37 3.65
C VAL A 393 4.51 2.10 3.93
N SER A 394 5.15 1.23 3.17
CA SER A 394 6.55 0.88 3.35
C SER A 394 7.24 0.60 2.02
N ASP A 395 8.55 0.76 2.02
CA ASP A 395 9.44 0.33 0.94
C ASP A 395 9.72 -1.19 1.05
N PRO A 396 10.13 -1.86 -0.05
CA PRO A 396 10.67 -3.20 0.02
C PRO A 396 11.83 -3.30 1.01
N VAL A 397 11.83 -4.35 1.84
CA VAL A 397 12.82 -4.52 2.93
C VAL A 397 13.62 -5.82 2.82
N VAL A 398 13.21 -6.73 1.94
CA VAL A 398 13.88 -8.03 1.71
C VAL A 398 14.25 -8.17 0.25
N THR A 399 15.46 -8.66 -0.01
CA THR A 399 15.96 -8.95 -1.37
C THR A 399 16.47 -10.38 -1.44
N VAL A 400 16.24 -11.03 -2.56
CA VAL A 400 16.85 -12.32 -2.92
C VAL A 400 17.59 -12.17 -4.24
N ALA A 401 18.72 -12.86 -4.38
CA ALA A 401 19.27 -13.10 -5.70
C ALA A 401 18.49 -14.25 -6.34
N ILE A 402 18.11 -14.10 -7.60
CA ILE A 402 17.28 -15.04 -8.33
C ILE A 402 17.92 -15.34 -9.70
N GLU A 403 17.96 -16.60 -10.07
CA GLU A 403 18.45 -17.02 -11.37
C GLU A 403 17.59 -18.17 -11.93
N PRO A 404 17.40 -18.26 -13.25
CA PRO A 404 16.76 -19.43 -13.84
C PRO A 404 17.66 -20.67 -13.64
N GLU A 405 17.05 -21.84 -13.36
CA GLU A 405 17.80 -23.09 -13.23
C GLU A 405 18.50 -23.50 -14.52
N ASP A 406 17.92 -23.16 -15.67
CA ASP A 406 18.46 -23.38 -16.99
C ASP A 406 18.69 -22.03 -17.71
N VAL A 407 19.91 -21.82 -18.19
CA VAL A 407 20.28 -20.59 -18.92
C VAL A 407 19.45 -20.40 -20.21
N ARG A 408 18.91 -21.48 -20.77
CA ARG A 408 18.00 -21.42 -21.93
C ARG A 408 16.67 -20.72 -21.62
N ASP A 409 16.28 -20.64 -20.36
CA ASP A 409 15.06 -20.01 -19.92
C ASP A 409 15.19 -18.49 -19.70
N LEU A 410 16.38 -17.89 -19.94
CA LEU A 410 16.59 -16.44 -19.79
C LEU A 410 15.55 -15.58 -20.55
N PRO A 411 15.17 -15.87 -21.80
CA PRO A 411 14.13 -15.07 -22.48
C PRO A 411 12.75 -15.18 -21.81
N LEU A 412 12.43 -16.35 -21.24
CA LEU A 412 11.20 -16.55 -20.47
C LEU A 412 11.30 -15.82 -19.13
N PHE A 413 12.47 -15.88 -18.48
CA PHE A 413 12.76 -15.19 -17.23
C PHE A 413 12.53 -13.67 -17.37
N ASP A 414 13.11 -13.03 -18.38
CA ASP A 414 12.93 -11.59 -18.62
C ASP A 414 11.45 -11.23 -18.84
N LYS A 415 10.74 -12.04 -19.63
CA LYS A 415 9.31 -11.83 -19.89
C LYS A 415 8.46 -11.96 -18.62
N VAL A 416 8.73 -12.98 -17.80
CA VAL A 416 7.98 -13.26 -16.57
C VAL A 416 8.28 -12.20 -15.51
N ILE A 417 9.54 -11.82 -15.31
CA ILE A 417 9.94 -10.75 -14.38
C ILE A 417 9.28 -9.43 -14.79
N HIS A 418 9.35 -9.05 -16.06
CA HIS A 418 8.73 -7.82 -16.54
C HIS A 418 7.21 -7.83 -16.31
N LYS A 419 6.54 -8.97 -16.55
CA LYS A 419 5.13 -9.12 -16.23
C LYS A 419 4.86 -8.89 -14.73
N LEU A 420 5.59 -9.56 -13.84
CA LEU A 420 5.37 -9.53 -12.40
C LEU A 420 5.63 -8.14 -11.80
N THR A 421 6.68 -7.46 -12.25
CA THR A 421 6.99 -6.09 -11.80
C THR A 421 6.02 -5.04 -12.34
N LEU A 422 5.38 -5.28 -13.48
CA LEU A 422 4.33 -4.41 -14.01
C LEU A 422 3.03 -4.55 -13.21
N GLU A 423 2.68 -5.78 -12.82
CA GLU A 423 1.47 -6.08 -12.03
C GLU A 423 1.61 -5.66 -10.55
N ASP A 424 2.82 -5.72 -10.00
CA ASP A 424 3.10 -5.34 -8.62
C ASP A 424 4.22 -4.30 -8.48
N PRO A 425 3.88 -3.03 -8.28
CA PRO A 425 4.85 -1.96 -8.07
C PRO A 425 5.74 -2.09 -6.82
N ASN A 426 5.35 -2.94 -5.85
CA ASN A 426 6.18 -3.21 -4.67
C ASN A 426 7.25 -4.28 -4.90
N LEU A 427 7.23 -4.90 -6.07
CA LEU A 427 8.24 -5.86 -6.50
C LEU A 427 9.28 -5.13 -7.35
N HIS A 428 10.49 -4.99 -6.83
CA HIS A 428 11.58 -4.32 -7.53
C HIS A 428 12.57 -5.35 -8.07
N PHE A 429 12.86 -5.24 -9.36
CA PHE A 429 13.85 -6.05 -10.02
C PHE A 429 15.04 -5.18 -10.47
N THR A 430 16.24 -5.59 -10.11
CA THR A 430 17.48 -4.90 -10.49
C THR A 430 18.55 -5.90 -10.87
N ILE A 431 19.46 -5.49 -11.74
CA ILE A 431 20.65 -6.28 -12.08
C ILE A 431 21.85 -5.64 -11.39
N ASN A 432 22.53 -6.41 -10.56
CA ASN A 432 23.78 -5.95 -9.98
C ASN A 432 24.84 -5.85 -11.10
N LYS A 433 25.22 -4.63 -11.45
CA LYS A 433 26.17 -4.38 -12.56
C LYS A 433 27.57 -4.91 -12.29
N GLU A 434 27.95 -5.15 -11.04
CA GLU A 434 29.28 -5.60 -10.64
C GLU A 434 29.35 -7.12 -10.61
N THR A 435 28.34 -7.81 -10.07
CA THR A 435 28.30 -9.28 -9.96
C THR A 435 27.51 -9.95 -11.08
N GLY A 436 26.67 -9.21 -11.80
CA GLY A 436 25.77 -9.75 -12.82
C GLY A 436 24.55 -10.47 -12.24
N GLU A 437 24.37 -10.47 -10.92
CA GLU A 437 23.25 -11.13 -10.26
C GLU A 437 21.93 -10.40 -10.49
N TYR A 438 20.88 -11.16 -10.70
CA TYR A 438 19.50 -10.67 -10.73
C TYR A 438 18.97 -10.58 -9.31
N LEU A 439 18.61 -9.37 -8.87
CA LEU A 439 18.11 -9.08 -7.52
C LEU A 439 16.63 -8.78 -7.56
N LEU A 440 15.84 -9.50 -6.76
CA LEU A 440 14.41 -9.32 -6.59
C LEU A 440 14.12 -8.86 -5.16
N SER A 441 13.56 -7.66 -5.01
CA SER A 441 13.23 -7.05 -3.73
C SER A 441 11.73 -6.98 -3.53
N GLY A 442 11.25 -7.30 -2.33
CA GLY A 442 9.84 -7.28 -1.96
C GLY A 442 9.60 -6.83 -0.52
N MET A 443 8.34 -6.76 -0.15
CA MET A 443 7.88 -6.26 1.15
C MET A 443 8.25 -7.18 2.31
N GLY A 444 8.35 -8.50 2.06
CA GLY A 444 8.67 -9.51 3.05
C GLY A 444 9.00 -10.85 2.40
N GLU A 445 9.30 -11.83 3.24
CA GLU A 445 9.65 -13.19 2.80
C GLU A 445 8.50 -13.85 2.03
N LEU A 446 7.27 -13.73 2.55
CA LEU A 446 6.08 -14.28 1.92
C LEU A 446 5.81 -13.68 0.54
N HIS A 447 6.03 -12.39 0.37
CA HIS A 447 5.88 -11.72 -0.94
C HIS A 447 6.81 -12.34 -1.98
N LEU A 448 8.06 -12.60 -1.63
CA LEU A 448 9.06 -13.21 -2.52
C LEU A 448 8.77 -14.68 -2.80
N GLU A 449 8.30 -15.45 -1.81
CA GLU A 449 7.87 -16.84 -1.99
C GLU A 449 6.69 -16.94 -2.97
N VAL A 450 5.67 -16.09 -2.79
CA VAL A 450 4.52 -16.01 -3.68
C VAL A 450 4.96 -15.67 -5.11
N THR A 451 5.89 -14.72 -5.24
CA THR A 451 6.46 -14.33 -6.52
C THR A 451 7.19 -15.49 -7.22
N ALA A 452 8.00 -16.26 -6.47
CA ALA A 452 8.68 -17.45 -6.99
C ALA A 452 7.68 -18.53 -7.44
N TYR A 453 6.61 -18.73 -6.69
CA TYR A 453 5.55 -19.68 -7.07
C TYR A 453 4.87 -19.27 -8.39
N ARG A 454 4.60 -17.97 -8.58
CA ARG A 454 4.07 -17.42 -9.85
C ARG A 454 5.01 -17.64 -11.04
N MET A 455 6.32 -17.53 -10.80
CA MET A 455 7.31 -17.87 -11.83
C MET A 455 7.25 -19.34 -12.20
N GLN A 456 7.11 -20.22 -11.21
CA GLN A 456 6.98 -21.66 -11.42
C GLN A 456 5.71 -22.03 -12.22
N GLU A 457 4.58 -21.39 -11.92
CA GLU A 457 3.32 -21.56 -12.69
C GLU A 457 3.46 -21.07 -14.15
N ALA A 458 4.27 -20.03 -14.38
CA ALA A 458 4.59 -19.57 -15.72
C ALA A 458 5.56 -20.52 -16.47
N GLY A 459 5.90 -21.67 -15.86
CA GLY A 459 6.81 -22.67 -16.44
C GLY A 459 8.30 -22.37 -16.22
N LEU A 460 8.63 -21.39 -15.38
CA LEU A 460 9.99 -20.95 -15.10
C LEU A 460 10.46 -21.52 -13.74
N LYS A 461 11.47 -22.39 -13.76
CA LYS A 461 12.13 -22.84 -12.55
C LYS A 461 13.26 -21.89 -12.18
N VAL A 462 13.26 -21.42 -10.95
CA VAL A 462 14.22 -20.44 -10.44
C VAL A 462 14.91 -20.93 -9.18
N LYS A 463 16.16 -20.55 -9.01
CA LYS A 463 16.90 -20.67 -7.76
C LYS A 463 16.90 -19.33 -7.08
N MET A 464 16.57 -19.32 -5.79
CA MET A 464 16.63 -18.12 -4.97
C MET A 464 17.69 -18.27 -3.87
N SER A 465 18.44 -17.19 -3.63
CA SER A 465 19.35 -17.11 -2.50
C SER A 465 18.56 -17.03 -1.17
N LYS A 466 19.28 -17.13 -0.06
CA LYS A 466 18.70 -16.75 1.24
C LYS A 466 18.30 -15.27 1.21
N PRO A 467 17.21 -14.89 1.90
CA PRO A 467 16.78 -13.50 1.96
C PRO A 467 17.88 -12.58 2.49
N ILE A 468 17.99 -11.42 1.87
CA ILE A 468 18.97 -10.40 2.18
C ILE A 468 18.21 -9.15 2.62
N VAL A 469 18.60 -8.59 3.75
CA VAL A 469 18.00 -7.34 4.25
C VAL A 469 18.53 -6.16 3.46
N ILE A 470 17.64 -5.23 3.11
CA ILE A 470 18.01 -3.93 2.53
C ILE A 470 18.41 -3.00 3.68
N TYR A 471 19.51 -2.31 3.49
CA TYR A 471 19.99 -1.31 4.43
C TYR A 471 19.87 0.10 3.83
N ARG A 472 20.02 1.13 4.68
CA ARG A 472 20.11 2.54 4.26
C ARG A 472 21.37 3.14 4.86
N GLU A 473 21.89 4.18 4.24
CA GLU A 473 23.08 4.90 4.74
C GLU A 473 22.67 6.28 5.25
N THR A 474 23.16 6.67 6.42
CA THR A 474 22.89 7.99 7.00
C THR A 474 24.12 8.53 7.71
N ILE A 475 24.03 9.73 8.24
CA ILE A 475 25.08 10.38 9.04
C ILE A 475 24.62 10.52 10.50
N SER A 476 25.56 10.47 11.43
CA SER A 476 25.28 10.67 12.86
C SER A 476 25.41 12.15 13.27
N ARG A 477 26.18 12.93 12.55
CA ARG A 477 26.40 14.37 12.83
C ARG A 477 26.39 15.22 11.56
N ASN A 478 26.02 16.49 11.71
CA ASN A 478 26.10 17.48 10.65
C ASN A 478 27.57 17.86 10.37
N TYR A 479 27.89 18.16 9.13
CA TYR A 479 29.18 18.67 8.77
C TYR A 479 29.40 20.09 9.36
N LYS A 480 30.55 20.31 9.98
CA LYS A 480 30.92 21.60 10.62
C LYS A 480 32.18 22.22 10.06
N GLY A 481 32.82 21.57 9.09
CA GLY A 481 34.04 22.06 8.44
C GLY A 481 33.75 23.07 7.31
N PRO A 482 34.79 23.54 6.63
CA PRO A 482 34.64 24.34 5.42
C PRO A 482 33.96 23.49 4.32
N PRO A 483 33.19 24.11 3.40
CA PRO A 483 32.52 23.36 2.36
C PRO A 483 33.47 22.44 1.58
N VAL A 484 33.03 21.23 1.32
CA VAL A 484 33.81 20.18 0.64
C VAL A 484 33.77 20.42 -0.86
N MET A 485 34.95 20.52 -1.49
CA MET A 485 35.05 20.84 -2.91
C MET A 485 35.22 19.60 -3.78
N GLY A 486 34.50 19.56 -4.89
CA GLY A 486 34.67 18.60 -5.98
C GLY A 486 35.04 19.32 -7.28
N LYS A 487 36.02 18.78 -8.01
CA LYS A 487 36.40 19.23 -9.35
C LYS A 487 35.75 18.30 -10.41
N SER A 488 35.39 18.87 -11.55
CA SER A 488 35.04 18.06 -12.72
C SER A 488 36.26 17.25 -13.19
N PRO A 489 36.05 16.11 -13.91
CA PRO A 489 37.16 15.29 -14.44
C PRO A 489 38.19 16.07 -15.23
N ASN A 490 37.76 17.08 -15.99
CA ASN A 490 38.65 18.00 -16.72
C ASN A 490 39.21 19.13 -15.86
N LYS A 491 38.86 19.20 -14.57
CA LYS A 491 39.31 20.21 -13.56
C LYS A 491 38.91 21.66 -13.85
N HIS A 492 38.06 21.93 -14.82
CA HIS A 492 37.61 23.29 -15.20
C HIS A 492 36.47 23.80 -14.34
N ASN A 493 35.62 22.89 -13.78
CA ASN A 493 34.49 23.27 -12.94
C ASN A 493 34.75 22.83 -11.48
N ARG A 494 34.16 23.56 -10.54
CA ARG A 494 34.27 23.27 -9.11
C ARG A 494 32.91 23.46 -8.45
N LEU A 495 32.59 22.59 -7.47
CA LEU A 495 31.39 22.66 -6.67
C LEU A 495 31.74 22.46 -5.19
N TRP A 496 31.14 23.24 -4.33
CA TRP A 496 31.32 23.15 -2.87
C TRP A 496 30.02 22.74 -2.23
N VAL A 497 30.07 21.72 -1.36
CA VAL A 497 28.88 21.17 -0.70
C VAL A 497 29.09 21.04 0.81
N THR A 498 27.96 21.08 1.52
CA THR A 498 27.88 20.68 2.93
C THR A 498 26.69 19.72 3.10
N ILE A 499 26.70 18.88 4.16
CA ILE A 499 25.64 17.94 4.45
C ILE A 499 25.15 18.11 5.88
N GLU A 500 23.84 18.09 6.05
CA GLU A 500 23.13 18.10 7.32
C GLU A 500 22.20 16.89 7.40
N LYS A 501 21.99 16.36 8.60
CA LYS A 501 20.97 15.33 8.85
C LYS A 501 19.59 15.98 8.94
N LEU A 502 18.63 15.42 8.23
CA LEU A 502 17.23 15.85 8.35
C LEU A 502 16.63 15.37 9.66
N PRO A 503 15.80 16.19 10.34
CA PRO A 503 14.94 15.74 11.43
C PRO A 503 13.94 14.68 10.96
N GLU A 504 13.57 13.76 11.85
CA GLU A 504 12.66 12.65 11.51
C GLU A 504 11.27 13.16 11.08
N GLU A 505 10.82 14.28 11.66
CA GLU A 505 9.54 14.91 11.30
C GLU A 505 9.53 15.39 9.83
N VAL A 506 10.66 15.86 9.31
CA VAL A 506 10.80 16.27 7.89
C VAL A 506 10.83 15.05 6.99
N ILE A 507 11.52 13.99 7.41
CA ILE A 507 11.58 12.72 6.68
C ILE A 507 10.15 12.13 6.56
N GLU A 508 9.40 12.13 7.66
CA GLU A 508 8.02 11.65 7.66
C GLU A 508 7.11 12.54 6.80
N ALA A 509 7.32 13.86 6.80
CA ALA A 509 6.58 14.76 5.92
C ALA A 509 6.87 14.51 4.43
N ILE A 510 8.08 14.08 4.08
CA ILE A 510 8.40 13.65 2.71
C ILE A 510 7.70 12.32 2.39
N ARG A 511 7.80 11.34 3.28
CA ARG A 511 7.17 10.00 3.10
C ARG A 511 5.65 10.09 2.96
N THR A 512 5.02 10.92 3.75
CA THR A 512 3.56 11.16 3.68
C THR A 512 3.17 12.09 2.52
N GLY A 513 4.16 12.65 1.80
CA GLY A 513 3.97 13.56 0.68
C GLY A 513 3.44 14.94 1.06
N LYS A 514 3.51 15.29 2.32
CA LYS A 514 3.27 16.66 2.80
C LYS A 514 4.31 17.63 2.24
N ILE A 515 5.52 17.13 1.96
CA ILE A 515 6.60 17.79 1.25
C ILE A 515 6.94 16.94 0.01
N SER A 516 6.86 17.53 -1.18
CA SER A 516 7.12 16.84 -2.45
C SER A 516 7.84 17.76 -3.42
N GLU A 517 8.64 17.18 -4.34
CA GLU A 517 9.28 17.95 -5.41
C GLU A 517 8.24 18.55 -6.36
N MET A 518 7.14 17.85 -6.60
CA MET A 518 6.04 18.28 -7.48
C MET A 518 5.16 19.39 -6.89
N GLN A 519 5.24 19.61 -5.58
CA GLN A 519 4.48 20.63 -4.89
C GLN A 519 4.91 22.04 -5.33
N LYS A 520 3.95 22.99 -5.42
CA LYS A 520 4.25 24.39 -5.71
C LYS A 520 5.27 24.94 -4.71
N ARG A 521 6.28 25.64 -5.24
CA ARG A 521 7.41 26.17 -4.46
C ARG A 521 6.97 26.96 -3.23
N ASP A 522 5.97 27.83 -3.38
CA ASP A 522 5.48 28.69 -2.30
C ASP A 522 4.72 27.92 -1.22
N GLU A 523 4.03 26.84 -1.56
CA GLU A 523 3.34 25.96 -0.63
C GLU A 523 4.36 25.16 0.18
N ARG A 524 5.32 24.52 -0.50
CA ARG A 524 6.42 23.78 0.13
C ARG A 524 7.22 24.69 1.06
N GLN A 525 7.55 25.91 0.64
CA GLN A 525 8.22 26.90 1.47
C GLN A 525 7.45 27.21 2.74
N LYS A 526 6.13 27.42 2.66
CA LYS A 526 5.28 27.69 3.84
C LYS A 526 5.29 26.54 4.83
N VAL A 527 5.20 25.30 4.35
CA VAL A 527 5.24 24.11 5.19
C VAL A 527 6.59 23.98 5.89
N LEU A 528 7.70 24.06 5.16
CA LEU A 528 9.05 23.97 5.71
C LEU A 528 9.33 25.04 6.75
N MET A 529 8.88 26.28 6.53
CA MET A 529 9.09 27.39 7.49
C MET A 529 8.21 27.28 8.74
N ARG A 530 6.89 27.04 8.55
CA ARG A 530 5.91 27.11 9.64
C ARG A 530 5.94 25.91 10.56
N GLU A 531 6.12 24.72 9.98
CA GLU A 531 6.02 23.49 10.74
C GLU A 531 7.39 22.94 11.15
N PHE A 532 8.43 23.15 10.34
CA PHE A 532 9.77 22.59 10.58
C PHE A 532 10.84 23.63 10.90
N GLY A 533 10.48 24.92 10.98
CA GLY A 533 11.38 25.97 11.42
C GLY A 533 12.53 26.27 10.46
N TRP A 534 12.43 25.92 9.16
CA TRP A 534 13.47 26.21 8.19
C TRP A 534 13.60 27.70 7.92
N SER A 535 14.82 28.16 7.59
CA SER A 535 15.03 29.51 7.10
C SER A 535 14.22 29.75 5.81
N ALA A 536 13.75 30.97 5.61
CA ALA A 536 13.01 31.34 4.39
C ALA A 536 13.85 31.07 3.14
N GLU A 537 15.16 31.24 3.22
CA GLU A 537 16.09 31.03 2.13
C GLU A 537 16.23 29.57 1.77
N ASP A 538 16.54 28.68 2.72
CA ASP A 538 16.66 27.24 2.48
C ASP A 538 15.34 26.65 2.01
N ALA A 539 14.23 27.00 2.67
CA ALA A 539 12.89 26.50 2.31
C ALA A 539 12.46 26.86 0.88
N ARG A 540 12.84 28.07 0.43
CA ARG A 540 12.58 28.54 -0.93
C ARG A 540 13.47 27.85 -1.96
N ASN A 541 14.71 27.53 -1.59
CA ASN A 541 15.75 27.07 -2.49
C ASN A 541 15.93 25.55 -2.53
N VAL A 542 14.94 24.78 -2.07
CA VAL A 542 14.86 23.34 -2.33
C VAL A 542 14.64 23.12 -3.82
N ILE A 543 15.59 22.46 -4.48
CA ILE A 543 15.60 22.23 -5.94
C ILE A 543 15.39 20.79 -6.36
N ALA A 544 15.65 19.83 -5.47
CA ALA A 544 15.34 18.41 -5.71
C ALA A 544 15.03 17.69 -4.40
N ILE A 545 14.19 16.66 -4.49
CA ILE A 545 13.90 15.70 -3.42
C ILE A 545 14.00 14.32 -4.02
N GLU A 546 14.87 13.49 -3.46
CA GLU A 546 15.05 12.10 -3.91
C GLU A 546 14.98 11.14 -2.73
N GLY A 547 13.99 10.23 -2.75
CA GLY A 547 13.67 9.40 -1.59
C GLY A 547 13.34 10.27 -0.38
N THR A 548 14.15 10.17 0.67
CA THR A 548 14.03 11.00 1.89
C THR A 548 15.09 12.11 1.97
N ASN A 549 15.77 12.42 0.87
CA ASN A 549 16.89 13.35 0.83
C ASN A 549 16.53 14.63 0.09
N ILE A 550 17.07 15.75 0.51
CA ILE A 550 16.78 17.09 -0.03
C ILE A 550 18.06 17.75 -0.54
N LEU A 551 17.96 18.38 -1.73
CA LEU A 551 19.00 19.25 -2.28
C LEU A 551 18.58 20.71 -2.18
N VAL A 552 19.40 21.53 -1.54
CA VAL A 552 19.19 22.97 -1.36
C VAL A 552 20.25 23.75 -2.11
N ASN A 553 19.83 24.74 -2.90
CA ASN A 553 20.74 25.63 -3.61
C ASN A 553 20.96 26.92 -2.83
N ARG A 554 22.15 27.10 -2.23
CA ARG A 554 22.59 28.33 -1.53
C ARG A 554 23.50 29.21 -2.39
N ILE A 555 23.77 28.79 -3.65
CA ILE A 555 24.67 29.49 -4.55
C ILE A 555 24.10 30.88 -4.88
N LYS A 556 24.92 31.93 -4.81
CA LYS A 556 24.54 33.32 -5.10
C LYS A 556 25.47 33.95 -6.11
N GLY A 557 24.89 34.68 -7.08
CA GLY A 557 25.64 35.55 -7.98
C GLY A 557 26.62 34.85 -8.91
N ARG A 558 26.43 33.57 -9.21
CA ARG A 558 27.28 32.80 -10.12
C ARG A 558 26.65 32.68 -11.50
N GLN A 559 27.46 32.77 -12.55
CA GLN A 559 27.05 32.62 -13.93
C GLN A 559 26.90 31.14 -14.31
N PHE A 560 26.06 30.85 -15.30
CA PHE A 560 25.85 29.54 -15.93
C PHE A 560 25.24 28.43 -15.03
N VAL A 561 24.80 28.77 -13.83
CA VAL A 561 24.24 27.77 -12.88
C VAL A 561 22.99 27.15 -13.46
N GLU A 562 22.11 27.95 -14.05
CA GLU A 562 20.84 27.48 -14.66
C GLU A 562 21.08 26.46 -15.79
N GLU A 563 22.18 26.55 -16.52
CA GLU A 563 22.51 25.64 -17.63
C GLU A 563 22.95 24.25 -17.13
N VAL A 564 23.51 24.16 -15.91
CA VAL A 564 24.05 22.92 -15.37
C VAL A 564 23.20 22.33 -14.25
N ILE A 565 22.15 23.03 -13.81
CA ILE A 565 21.36 22.65 -12.63
C ILE A 565 20.74 21.24 -12.76
N GLU A 566 20.28 20.87 -13.95
CA GLU A 566 19.70 19.53 -14.17
C GLU A 566 20.76 18.43 -14.08
N HIS A 567 22.00 18.68 -14.50
CA HIS A 567 23.11 17.75 -14.33
C HIS A 567 23.55 17.64 -12.86
N ILE A 568 23.45 18.74 -12.10
CA ILE A 568 23.69 18.73 -10.65
C ILE A 568 22.59 17.89 -9.94
N LYS A 569 21.33 18.08 -10.28
CA LYS A 569 20.23 17.25 -9.75
C LYS A 569 20.44 15.77 -10.07
N ALA A 570 20.86 15.44 -11.30
CA ALA A 570 21.16 14.07 -11.68
C ALA A 570 22.34 13.51 -10.85
N GLY A 571 23.43 14.25 -10.69
CA GLY A 571 24.57 13.86 -9.85
C GLY A 571 24.20 13.70 -8.37
N PHE A 572 23.28 14.53 -7.86
CA PHE A 572 22.73 14.36 -6.51
C PHE A 572 21.91 13.07 -6.37
N ARG A 573 21.02 12.79 -7.34
CA ARG A 573 20.26 11.54 -7.37
C ARG A 573 21.15 10.31 -7.40
N ASP A 574 22.19 10.32 -8.24
CA ASP A 574 23.19 9.25 -8.25
C ASP A 574 23.87 9.07 -6.89
N ALA A 575 24.27 10.19 -6.26
CA ALA A 575 24.95 10.16 -4.96
C ALA A 575 24.10 9.55 -3.84
N VAL A 576 22.80 9.88 -3.80
CA VAL A 576 21.91 9.44 -2.72
C VAL A 576 21.27 8.08 -3.00
N ASN A 577 21.09 7.69 -4.25
CA ASN A 577 20.56 6.36 -4.60
C ASN A 577 21.59 5.24 -4.48
N SER A 578 22.88 5.57 -4.55
CA SER A 578 23.98 4.62 -4.38
C SER A 578 25.06 5.27 -3.53
N CYS A 579 24.88 5.29 -2.21
CA CYS A 579 25.78 5.98 -1.29
C CYS A 579 27.13 5.24 -1.11
N VAL A 580 28.05 5.83 -0.40
CA VAL A 580 29.48 5.46 -0.45
C VAL A 580 29.89 4.29 0.43
N LEU A 581 29.18 4.00 1.54
CA LEU A 581 29.57 2.91 2.45
C LEU A 581 29.40 1.54 1.81
N THR A 582 28.23 1.27 1.30
CA THR A 582 27.80 -0.06 0.84
C THR A 582 27.05 -0.03 -0.49
N ARG A 583 26.98 1.13 -1.15
CA ARG A 583 26.15 1.37 -2.33
C ARG A 583 24.66 1.14 -2.04
N GLU A 584 24.24 1.31 -0.80
CA GLU A 584 22.83 1.38 -0.42
C GLU A 584 22.33 2.83 -0.48
N PRO A 585 21.01 3.04 -0.67
CA PRO A 585 20.47 4.40 -0.72
C PRO A 585 20.67 5.18 0.58
N ALA A 586 20.91 6.48 0.45
CA ALA A 586 21.00 7.40 1.57
C ALA A 586 19.63 7.69 2.20
N TYR A 587 19.60 7.99 3.49
CA TYR A 587 18.38 8.28 4.25
C TYR A 587 18.55 9.55 5.09
N GLY A 588 17.66 10.51 4.85
CA GLY A 588 17.53 11.70 5.65
C GLY A 588 18.68 12.69 5.53
N LEU A 589 19.19 12.92 4.33
CA LEU A 589 20.24 13.89 4.06
C LEU A 589 19.67 15.20 3.52
N LYS A 590 20.15 16.32 4.03
CA LYS A 590 20.04 17.64 3.43
C LYS A 590 21.40 18.03 2.86
N VAL A 591 21.50 18.04 1.54
CA VAL A 591 22.71 18.44 0.82
C VAL A 591 22.57 19.90 0.43
N ASN A 592 23.51 20.74 0.82
CA ASN A 592 23.53 22.15 0.48
C ASN A 592 24.62 22.40 -0.56
N LEU A 593 24.27 23.04 -1.66
CA LEU A 593 25.20 23.58 -2.63
C LEU A 593 25.63 24.96 -2.14
N GLU A 594 26.85 25.09 -1.69
CA GLU A 594 27.34 26.32 -1.04
C GLU A 594 27.93 27.33 -2.05
N ASP A 595 28.71 26.85 -3.02
CA ASP A 595 29.26 27.66 -4.09
C ASP A 595 29.59 26.82 -5.31
N ILE A 596 29.74 27.46 -6.47
CA ILE A 596 30.08 26.81 -7.74
C ILE A 596 30.93 27.71 -8.63
N LEU A 597 31.88 27.14 -9.35
CA LEU A 597 32.63 27.79 -10.40
C LEU A 597 32.47 26.96 -11.68
N ILE A 598 31.87 27.55 -12.69
CA ILE A 598 31.61 26.95 -13.97
C ILE A 598 32.43 27.64 -15.06
N HIS A 599 33.05 26.82 -15.92
CA HIS A 599 33.83 27.31 -17.07
C HIS A 599 32.93 27.98 -18.12
N GLU A 600 33.45 29.04 -18.76
CA GLU A 600 32.68 29.82 -19.74
C GLU A 600 32.32 29.04 -21.01
N ASP A 601 33.20 28.11 -21.44
CA ASP A 601 32.97 27.28 -22.62
C ASP A 601 31.95 26.15 -22.33
N PRO A 602 30.82 26.06 -23.08
CA PRO A 602 29.80 25.05 -22.94
C PRO A 602 30.29 23.61 -23.10
N VAL A 603 31.37 23.38 -23.86
CA VAL A 603 31.97 22.05 -24.08
C VAL A 603 32.40 21.42 -22.74
N HIS A 604 32.71 22.22 -21.73
CA HIS A 604 33.12 21.78 -20.39
C HIS A 604 31.95 21.61 -19.43
N ARG A 605 30.68 21.84 -19.83
CA ARG A 605 29.49 21.82 -18.96
C ARG A 605 28.63 20.56 -19.11
N GLY A 606 29.05 19.60 -19.90
CA GLY A 606 28.28 18.39 -20.18
C GLY A 606 28.12 17.48 -18.93
N PRO A 607 27.16 16.53 -18.96
CA PRO A 607 26.84 15.64 -17.83
C PRO A 607 28.05 14.84 -17.35
N ALA A 608 28.93 14.41 -18.26
CA ALA A 608 30.16 13.68 -17.92
C ALA A 608 31.14 14.49 -17.08
N GLN A 609 31.01 15.82 -17.03
CA GLN A 609 31.83 16.71 -16.20
C GLN A 609 31.12 17.12 -14.91
N ILE A 610 29.82 17.46 -15.01
CA ILE A 610 29.07 18.06 -13.89
C ILE A 610 28.58 16.97 -12.91
N MET A 611 28.13 15.82 -13.38
CA MET A 611 27.63 14.77 -12.47
C MET A 611 28.75 14.26 -11.52
N PRO A 612 29.96 13.90 -11.99
CA PRO A 612 31.05 13.51 -11.11
C PRO A 612 31.50 14.63 -10.16
N MET A 613 31.52 15.87 -10.62
CA MET A 613 31.79 17.04 -9.77
C MET A 613 30.76 17.17 -8.63
N THR A 614 29.54 16.63 -8.81
CA THR A 614 28.47 16.70 -7.82
C THR A 614 28.50 15.53 -6.85
N TRP A 615 28.49 14.27 -7.34
CA TRP A 615 28.40 13.13 -6.42
C TRP A 615 29.67 12.89 -5.61
N ARG A 616 30.86 13.20 -6.14
CA ARG A 616 32.13 12.98 -5.42
C ARG A 616 32.20 13.79 -4.11
N PRO A 617 32.04 15.13 -4.09
CA PRO A 617 32.13 15.89 -2.84
C PRO A 617 30.97 15.58 -1.88
N ILE A 618 29.81 15.15 -2.37
CA ILE A 618 28.73 14.66 -1.51
C ILE A 618 29.20 13.42 -0.74
N TRP A 619 29.81 12.43 -1.40
CA TRP A 619 30.36 11.25 -0.73
C TRP A 619 31.53 11.59 0.21
N GLY A 620 32.43 12.50 -0.20
CA GLY A 620 33.50 12.98 0.65
C GLY A 620 32.99 13.63 1.94
N CYS A 621 32.02 14.54 1.82
CA CYS A 621 31.39 15.19 2.95
C CYS A 621 30.60 14.19 3.83
N PHE A 622 29.91 13.24 3.23
CA PHE A 622 29.19 12.17 3.94
C PHE A 622 30.12 11.34 4.83
N LEU A 623 31.30 10.93 4.32
CA LEU A 623 32.27 10.16 5.08
C LEU A 623 32.89 10.97 6.26
N LEU A 624 32.93 12.28 6.15
CA LEU A 624 33.39 13.17 7.24
C LEU A 624 32.34 13.36 8.34
N CYS A 625 31.11 12.94 8.13
CA CYS A 625 29.96 13.11 9.03
C CYS A 625 29.66 11.90 9.92
N GLU A 626 30.63 11.02 10.17
CA GLU A 626 30.42 9.76 10.92
C GLU A 626 29.27 8.93 10.37
N PRO A 627 29.46 8.30 9.24
CA PRO A 627 28.41 7.58 8.56
C PRO A 627 27.92 6.36 9.36
N LYS A 628 26.61 6.10 9.28
CA LYS A 628 25.93 5.00 9.93
C LYS A 628 25.14 4.19 8.92
N LEU A 629 25.08 2.87 9.14
CA LEU A 629 24.20 1.97 8.45
C LEU A 629 22.88 1.84 9.23
N LEU A 630 21.76 1.94 8.54
CA LEU A 630 20.43 1.75 9.11
C LEU A 630 19.88 0.39 8.66
N GLU A 631 19.30 -0.34 9.62
CA GLU A 631 18.53 -1.56 9.38
C GLU A 631 17.03 -1.30 9.53
N PRO A 632 16.17 -2.00 8.78
CA PRO A 632 14.72 -1.90 8.92
C PRO A 632 14.26 -2.64 10.18
N ILE A 633 13.36 -2.00 10.92
CA ILE A 633 12.77 -2.52 12.15
C ILE A 633 11.29 -2.81 11.92
N LEU A 634 10.85 -3.97 12.34
CA LEU A 634 9.44 -4.37 12.37
C LEU A 634 8.85 -4.04 13.74
N SER A 635 7.68 -3.44 13.77
CA SER A 635 6.77 -3.50 14.91
C SER A 635 6.17 -4.90 14.96
N PHE A 636 6.24 -5.53 16.11
CA PHE A 636 5.74 -6.86 16.37
C PHE A 636 4.66 -6.79 17.45
N GLU A 637 3.50 -7.36 17.18
CA GLU A 637 2.42 -7.51 18.13
C GLU A 637 2.02 -8.98 18.17
N CYS A 638 2.01 -9.58 19.36
CA CYS A 638 1.64 -10.97 19.56
C CYS A 638 0.62 -11.08 20.68
N LYS A 639 -0.57 -11.63 20.36
CA LYS A 639 -1.61 -11.98 21.31
C LYS A 639 -1.52 -13.46 21.64
N VAL A 640 -1.33 -13.78 22.90
CA VAL A 640 -1.03 -15.14 23.35
C VAL A 640 -1.62 -15.39 24.74
N PRO A 641 -2.06 -16.63 25.07
CA PRO A 641 -2.47 -16.97 26.43
C PRO A 641 -1.35 -16.71 27.45
N SER A 642 -1.71 -16.32 28.67
CA SER A 642 -0.76 -15.92 29.73
C SER A 642 0.35 -16.94 29.97
N ASP A 643 0.07 -18.23 29.80
CA ASP A 643 1.03 -19.34 30.01
C ASP A 643 2.21 -19.34 29.02
N PHE A 644 2.05 -18.70 27.86
CA PHE A 644 3.06 -18.66 26.78
C PHE A 644 3.79 -17.31 26.62
N VAL A 645 3.47 -16.33 27.46
CA VAL A 645 4.07 -14.98 27.37
C VAL A 645 5.60 -15.03 27.52
N SER A 646 6.09 -15.83 28.46
CA SER A 646 7.53 -15.99 28.69
C SER A 646 8.28 -16.52 27.50
N GLN A 647 7.68 -17.45 26.74
CA GLN A 647 8.24 -18.01 25.52
C GLN A 647 8.32 -16.94 24.41
N VAL A 648 7.24 -16.15 24.23
CA VAL A 648 7.22 -15.06 23.25
C VAL A 648 8.30 -14.02 23.58
N ILE A 649 8.41 -13.60 24.85
CA ILE A 649 9.43 -12.66 25.28
C ILE A 649 10.85 -13.20 25.03
N ALA A 650 11.10 -14.48 25.34
CA ALA A 650 12.37 -15.12 25.10
C ALA A 650 12.74 -15.15 23.61
N ILE A 651 11.77 -15.43 22.73
CA ILE A 651 11.96 -15.41 21.27
C ILE A 651 12.32 -13.97 20.81
N VAL A 652 11.58 -12.96 21.27
CA VAL A 652 11.84 -11.56 20.94
C VAL A 652 13.24 -11.15 21.36
N GLN A 653 13.65 -11.47 22.61
CA GLN A 653 14.97 -11.12 23.13
C GLN A 653 16.11 -11.84 22.39
N LYS A 654 15.94 -13.13 22.10
CA LYS A 654 16.92 -13.92 21.33
C LYS A 654 17.16 -13.32 19.94
N ARG A 655 16.15 -12.66 19.36
CA ARG A 655 16.16 -12.04 18.03
C ARG A 655 16.47 -10.54 18.05
N ARG A 656 17.27 -10.09 18.99
CA ARG A 656 17.63 -8.66 19.20
C ARG A 656 16.40 -7.75 19.30
N GLY A 657 15.22 -8.30 19.59
CA GLY A 657 14.00 -7.53 19.71
C GLY A 657 13.95 -6.71 21.00
N LYS A 658 13.34 -5.55 20.91
CA LYS A 658 13.10 -4.65 22.02
C LYS A 658 11.65 -4.72 22.44
N LEU A 659 11.39 -5.20 23.66
CA LEU A 659 10.04 -5.17 24.24
C LEU A 659 9.63 -3.71 24.47
N LEU A 660 8.43 -3.35 24.00
CA LEU A 660 7.86 -2.01 24.15
C LEU A 660 6.80 -1.96 25.23
N ASP A 661 5.84 -2.89 25.19
CA ASP A 661 4.68 -2.89 26.08
C ASP A 661 4.11 -4.31 26.24
N MET A 662 3.38 -4.50 27.32
CA MET A 662 2.58 -5.70 27.57
C MET A 662 1.23 -5.31 28.14
N VAL A 663 0.18 -5.69 27.44
CA VAL A 663 -1.19 -5.36 27.84
C VAL A 663 -1.94 -6.65 28.16
N SER A 664 -2.53 -6.74 29.34
CA SER A 664 -3.42 -7.84 29.72
C SER A 664 -4.83 -7.58 29.19
N GLU A 665 -5.39 -8.53 28.49
CA GLU A 665 -6.73 -8.47 27.95
C GLU A 665 -7.48 -9.79 28.27
N GLU A 666 -8.15 -9.80 29.40
CA GLU A 666 -8.81 -10.99 29.95
C GLU A 666 -7.83 -12.15 30.18
N ASP A 667 -8.00 -13.31 29.50
CA ASP A 667 -7.12 -14.48 29.60
C ASP A 667 -5.93 -14.44 28.61
N MET A 668 -5.81 -13.37 27.82
CA MET A 668 -4.78 -13.20 26.81
C MET A 668 -3.85 -12.04 27.18
N MET A 669 -2.61 -12.15 26.75
CA MET A 669 -1.61 -11.09 26.85
C MET A 669 -1.23 -10.62 25.45
N ILE A 670 -1.16 -9.31 25.27
CA ILE A 670 -0.64 -8.67 24.06
C ILE A 670 0.79 -8.24 24.34
N VAL A 671 1.75 -8.82 23.64
CA VAL A 671 3.17 -8.48 23.69
C VAL A 671 3.47 -7.59 22.49
N LYS A 672 3.91 -6.35 22.75
CA LYS A 672 4.34 -5.40 21.73
C LYS A 672 5.85 -5.23 21.78
N ALA A 673 6.51 -5.39 20.64
CA ALA A 673 7.96 -5.31 20.54
C ALA A 673 8.40 -4.71 19.19
N GLU A 674 9.67 -4.41 19.08
CA GLU A 674 10.36 -4.12 17.82
C GLU A 674 11.38 -5.21 17.55
N ILE A 675 11.45 -5.71 16.30
CA ILE A 675 12.39 -6.76 15.89
C ILE A 675 13.06 -6.30 14.58
N PRO A 676 14.41 -6.38 14.46
CA PRO A 676 15.08 -6.14 13.18
C PRO A 676 14.64 -7.15 12.11
N VAL A 677 14.47 -6.69 10.87
CA VAL A 677 14.11 -7.60 9.75
C VAL A 677 15.11 -8.73 9.60
N ALA A 678 16.41 -8.45 9.81
CA ALA A 678 17.47 -9.48 9.76
C ALA A 678 17.22 -10.66 10.72
N GLU A 679 16.49 -10.43 11.80
CA GLU A 679 16.18 -11.42 12.83
C GLU A 679 14.75 -11.97 12.71
N SER A 680 13.94 -11.48 11.76
CA SER A 680 12.55 -11.93 11.61
C SER A 680 12.39 -13.21 10.82
N PHE A 681 13.41 -13.64 10.08
CA PHE A 681 13.35 -14.87 9.28
C PHE A 681 13.14 -16.10 10.14
N GLY A 682 12.16 -16.95 9.78
CA GLY A 682 11.77 -18.13 10.55
C GLY A 682 11.07 -17.83 11.89
N LEU A 683 10.68 -16.58 12.17
CA LEU A 683 9.97 -16.20 13.39
C LEU A 683 8.61 -16.91 13.51
N ALA A 684 7.90 -17.04 12.40
CA ALA A 684 6.59 -17.68 12.34
C ALA A 684 6.61 -19.14 12.84
N ASP A 685 7.58 -19.92 12.39
CA ASP A 685 7.73 -21.33 12.77
C ASP A 685 8.15 -21.48 14.24
N GLU A 686 9.04 -20.61 14.71
CA GLU A 686 9.46 -20.60 16.11
C GLU A 686 8.32 -20.23 17.05
N LEU A 687 7.50 -19.22 16.69
CA LEU A 687 6.31 -18.86 17.46
C LEU A 687 5.27 -19.98 17.48
N ARG A 688 4.92 -20.56 16.32
CA ARG A 688 3.96 -21.68 16.25
C ARG A 688 4.38 -22.86 17.10
N SER A 689 5.65 -23.26 17.00
CA SER A 689 6.16 -24.41 17.77
C SER A 689 6.19 -24.13 19.27
N SER A 690 6.64 -22.95 19.69
CA SER A 690 6.79 -22.59 21.11
C SER A 690 5.47 -22.31 21.81
N THR A 691 4.43 -21.89 21.08
CA THR A 691 3.11 -21.57 21.64
C THR A 691 2.04 -22.60 21.30
N GLN A 692 2.43 -23.77 20.75
CA GLN A 692 1.51 -24.84 20.34
C GLN A 692 0.42 -24.34 19.36
N GLY A 693 0.77 -23.37 18.51
CA GLY A 693 -0.16 -22.73 17.56
C GLY A 693 -1.19 -21.78 18.19
N ARG A 694 -1.01 -21.38 19.46
CA ARG A 694 -1.97 -20.51 20.18
C ARG A 694 -1.63 -19.03 20.13
N ALA A 695 -0.50 -18.65 19.52
CA ALA A 695 -0.14 -17.25 19.34
C ALA A 695 -0.76 -16.71 18.05
N PHE A 696 -1.33 -15.52 18.14
CA PHE A 696 -1.72 -14.70 17.00
C PHE A 696 -0.77 -13.52 16.93
N TRP A 697 -0.08 -13.33 15.82
CA TRP A 697 0.90 -12.26 15.71
C TRP A 697 0.79 -11.52 14.38
N ALA A 698 1.26 -10.28 14.41
CA ALA A 698 1.43 -9.45 13.24
C ALA A 698 2.77 -8.76 13.31
N THR A 699 3.39 -8.56 12.16
CA THR A 699 4.57 -7.72 12.00
C THR A 699 4.27 -6.66 10.97
N GLN A 700 4.87 -5.47 11.13
CA GLN A 700 4.73 -4.36 10.20
C GLN A 700 6.02 -3.56 10.21
N PHE A 701 6.44 -3.03 9.04
CA PHE A 701 7.54 -2.07 9.02
C PHE A 701 7.23 -0.88 9.95
N SER A 702 8.15 -0.60 10.86
CA SER A 702 8.03 0.51 11.82
C SER A 702 8.90 1.70 11.37
N ARG A 703 10.20 1.49 11.31
CA ARG A 703 11.18 2.55 11.08
C ARG A 703 12.53 2.01 10.64
N TRP A 704 13.39 2.91 10.23
CA TRP A 704 14.82 2.65 10.08
C TRP A 704 15.55 2.95 11.39
N ALA A 705 16.46 2.09 11.83
CA ALA A 705 17.23 2.28 13.02
C ALA A 705 18.72 2.02 12.78
N PRO A 706 19.64 2.72 13.48
CA PRO A 706 21.06 2.44 13.35
C PRO A 706 21.39 1.01 13.75
N VAL A 707 22.18 0.34 12.91
CA VAL A 707 22.80 -0.94 13.26
C VAL A 707 23.69 -0.74 14.49
N PRO A 708 23.72 -1.66 15.46
CA PRO A 708 24.62 -1.59 16.61
C PRO A 708 26.07 -1.44 16.17
N ASP A 709 26.82 -0.53 16.83
CA ASP A 709 28.21 -0.20 16.44
C ASP A 709 29.13 -1.41 16.41
N SER A 710 28.91 -2.38 17.31
CA SER A 710 29.65 -3.65 17.37
C SER A 710 29.48 -4.53 16.13
N MET A 711 28.37 -4.39 15.41
CA MET A 711 28.03 -5.19 14.23
C MET A 711 28.21 -4.43 12.91
N GLN A 712 28.25 -3.11 12.96
CA GLN A 712 28.19 -2.26 11.76
C GLN A 712 29.29 -2.60 10.75
N MET A 713 30.55 -2.71 11.19
CA MET A 713 31.67 -2.96 10.29
C MET A 713 31.65 -4.34 9.65
N ASP A 714 31.16 -5.35 10.36
CA ASP A 714 31.02 -6.70 9.80
C ASP A 714 29.90 -6.76 8.76
N ILE A 715 28.78 -6.10 9.02
CA ILE A 715 27.67 -5.98 8.06
C ILE A 715 28.10 -5.20 6.82
N ILE A 716 28.81 -4.07 6.99
CA ILE A 716 29.35 -3.30 5.86
C ILE A 716 30.27 -4.18 5.01
N ARG A 717 31.18 -4.95 5.63
CA ARG A 717 32.08 -5.86 4.93
C ARG A 717 31.29 -6.89 4.11
N GLN A 718 30.34 -7.56 4.73
CA GLN A 718 29.50 -8.56 4.06
C GLN A 718 28.73 -8.00 2.86
N ILE A 719 28.13 -6.80 3.02
CA ILE A 719 27.41 -6.15 1.91
C ILE A 719 28.37 -5.77 0.79
N ARG A 720 29.55 -5.22 1.12
CA ARG A 720 30.56 -4.83 0.14
C ARG A 720 31.12 -6.03 -0.63
N GLU A 721 31.51 -7.09 0.07
CA GLU A 721 31.99 -8.35 -0.55
C GLU A 721 30.93 -8.94 -1.48
N ARG A 722 29.68 -8.98 -1.06
CA ARG A 722 28.55 -9.45 -1.90
C ARG A 722 28.37 -8.60 -3.16
N LYS A 723 28.61 -7.29 -3.08
CA LYS A 723 28.51 -6.37 -4.22
C LYS A 723 29.80 -6.28 -5.03
N GLY A 724 30.80 -7.12 -4.78
CA GLY A 724 32.08 -7.11 -5.48
C GLY A 724 32.98 -5.90 -5.17
N LEU A 725 32.67 -5.16 -4.10
CA LEU A 725 33.42 -4.00 -3.67
C LEU A 725 34.59 -4.39 -2.73
N SER A 726 35.58 -3.50 -2.60
CA SER A 726 36.60 -3.67 -1.57
C SER A 726 35.98 -3.85 -0.19
N PRO A 727 36.40 -4.83 0.62
CA PRO A 727 35.80 -5.10 1.94
C PRO A 727 35.81 -3.90 2.90
N THR A 728 36.77 -2.99 2.73
CA THR A 728 36.89 -1.77 3.52
C THR A 728 36.23 -0.58 2.79
N PRO A 729 35.44 0.26 3.48
CA PRO A 729 34.92 1.50 2.90
C PRO A 729 36.08 2.42 2.44
N PRO A 730 35.88 3.20 1.37
CA PRO A 730 36.86 4.17 0.93
C PRO A 730 37.04 5.33 1.94
N LYS A 731 38.11 6.02 1.85
CA LYS A 731 38.39 7.20 2.69
C LYS A 731 37.78 8.46 2.08
N ALA A 732 37.44 9.43 2.91
CA ALA A 732 36.87 10.71 2.47
C ALA A 732 37.75 11.45 1.47
N GLU A 733 39.10 11.41 1.67
CA GLU A 733 40.08 12.09 0.84
C GLU A 733 40.09 11.64 -0.63
N GLU A 734 39.49 10.46 -0.93
CA GLU A 734 39.40 9.96 -2.29
C GLU A 734 38.32 10.69 -3.12
N PHE A 735 37.41 11.42 -2.47
CA PHE A 735 36.21 12.00 -3.10
C PHE A 735 36.17 13.52 -3.12
N TYR A 736 37.07 14.21 -2.42
CA TYR A 736 37.13 15.66 -2.49
C TYR A 736 38.53 16.15 -2.93
N ASP A 737 38.54 17.36 -3.44
CA ASP A 737 39.74 18.02 -3.92
C ASP A 737 40.16 19.12 -2.94
N VAL A 738 41.44 19.34 -2.79
CA VAL A 738 42.02 20.49 -2.05
C VAL A 738 42.36 21.59 -3.04
N GLU A 739 42.26 22.85 -2.63
CA GLU A 739 42.58 24.00 -3.48
C GLU A 739 43.98 23.97 -4.07
#